data_990c6c74788d77628e0b7cd84633bcd2
#
_entry.id   990c6c74788d77628e0b7cd84633bcd2
#
_cell.length_a   1.000
_cell.length_b   1.000
_cell.length_c   1.000
_cell.angle_alpha   90.00
_cell.angle_beta   90.00
_cell.angle_gamma   90.00
#
_symmetry.space_group_name_H-M   'P 1'
#
loop_
_entity.id
_entity.type
_entity.pdbx_description
1 polymer ?
#
loop_
_entity_poly.entity_id
_entity_poly.type
_entity_poly.pdbx_seq_one_letter_code
_entity_poly.pdbx_strand_id
1 'polypeptide(L)'
;MVVLLKKSIFEENISIMTRKTLFSAVTIAVFSFMNSQYKYPQTEKINHIDEYFGIKVNDPYRWLEDDTSENTKNWVKREVAFTNDYLAKIPYIGELRKQLNNIWNYEKIGTPFKEGDYTYFYKNDGLQAQSVLYRIGKDGKTEVFLDPNTFAKDGTTSLAGVYFNKKGNLVAYTISEGGSDWNKIIILDVKTKKQIDETLVDVKFSGVAWLGDGGFYYSSYDKPDGSVLSAKTDDHKIYFHKLGTKQSEDQQIIIKKDEKWRYLTASVTDDERFLVVSGATATNGNELYIKDLYKSNAEFVTIQKGFDFNTEVVDSQGDNIFVLTDKNAPNKKLQKFDFKNPSVWTDVIPEMENVLSVSIGGGYFFAKYMRDAVSFVKQYGYNGQFIRDISLSDKGTASGFTGKKGDKEIFYSFTNYIIPSTTFKFDVSTGKSSVYQKSKIKFNPKNYVSEQVFYTSKDGTKVPMVISYKKGLKRNGKNPTILYGYGGFNVSLTPGFSIANAIWMENGGVYAVPNIRGGGEYGKKWYDAGTKMQKKNVFEDFISAGEYLQKEGYTSKNFLALSGGSNGGLLVGAVMTMRPDLAKVAFPAVGVLDMLRYHKFTAGAGWAYDYGTSDDSKEMFEYLKSYSPLHNVKEGVCYPATLVTTGDHDDRVVPAHSFKFAAELQAKQKCSNPTLIRIAVNAGHGAGRSTEQIVNETADKFGFALYQMGIKKLPTTKVKKK
;
A
#
# COMPACT_ATOMS: atom_id res chain seq x y z
N MET A 1 -50.05 23.69 -72.05
CA MET A 1 -48.65 23.84 -71.56
C MET A 1 -48.57 24.36 -70.11
N VAL A 2 -49.57 25.10 -69.62
CA VAL A 2 -49.57 25.66 -68.27
C VAL A 2 -49.93 24.60 -67.17
N VAL A 3 -50.72 23.58 -67.52
CA VAL A 3 -51.18 22.53 -66.55
C VAL A 3 -50.09 21.46 -66.23
N LEU A 4 -49.23 21.21 -67.22
CA LEU A 4 -48.12 20.23 -67.00
C LEU A 4 -46.97 20.79 -66.17
N LEU A 5 -46.73 22.10 -66.25
CA LEU A 5 -45.70 22.78 -65.43
C LEU A 5 -46.09 22.91 -63.94
N LYS A 6 -47.39 22.99 -63.61
CA LYS A 6 -47.83 23.01 -62.18
C LYS A 6 -47.77 21.68 -61.52
N LYS A 7 -47.88 20.57 -62.20
CA LYS A 7 -47.80 19.22 -61.66
C LYS A 7 -46.36 18.83 -61.35
N SER A 8 -45.39 19.23 -62.16
CA SER A 8 -43.96 19.02 -61.96
C SER A 8 -43.43 19.77 -60.75
N ILE A 9 -43.82 21.01 -60.53
CA ILE A 9 -43.39 21.83 -59.38
C ILE A 9 -44.01 21.34 -58.07
N PHE A 10 -45.22 20.76 -58.12
CA PHE A 10 -45.87 20.23 -56.91
C PHE A 10 -45.25 18.88 -56.46
N GLU A 11 -44.86 18.02 -57.40
CA GLU A 11 -44.17 16.76 -57.09
C GLU A 11 -42.71 16.98 -56.60
N GLU A 12 -42.00 17.96 -57.18
CA GLU A 12 -40.66 18.32 -56.67
C GLU A 12 -40.69 18.93 -55.26
N ASN A 13 -41.69 19.78 -54.95
CA ASN A 13 -41.82 20.35 -53.60
C ASN A 13 -42.23 19.33 -52.53
N ILE A 14 -43.03 18.32 -52.88
CA ILE A 14 -43.36 17.22 -51.96
C ILE A 14 -42.15 16.30 -51.72
N SER A 15 -41.34 16.04 -52.76
CA SER A 15 -40.11 15.27 -52.63
C SER A 15 -39.06 16.00 -51.80
N ILE A 16 -38.93 17.31 -51.89
CA ILE A 16 -38.01 18.14 -51.12
C ILE A 16 -38.48 18.28 -49.67
N MET A 17 -39.80 18.36 -49.41
CA MET A 17 -40.36 18.43 -48.04
C MET A 17 -40.22 17.10 -47.30
N THR A 18 -40.46 15.97 -47.99
CA THR A 18 -40.25 14.64 -47.36
C THR A 18 -38.76 14.33 -47.10
N ARG A 19 -37.85 14.74 -47.98
CA ARG A 19 -36.40 14.61 -47.76
C ARG A 19 -35.89 15.49 -46.60
N LYS A 20 -36.34 16.75 -46.51
CA LYS A 20 -35.98 17.62 -45.36
C LYS A 20 -36.54 17.13 -44.04
N THR A 21 -37.75 16.59 -43.97
CA THR A 21 -38.36 16.04 -42.75
C THR A 21 -37.68 14.72 -42.36
N LEU A 22 -37.31 13.87 -43.33
CA LEU A 22 -36.53 12.65 -43.05
C LEU A 22 -35.12 12.97 -42.57
N PHE A 23 -34.45 13.99 -43.17
CA PHE A 23 -33.10 14.40 -42.72
C PHE A 23 -33.12 15.05 -41.34
N SER A 24 -34.13 15.86 -41.00
CA SER A 24 -34.32 16.43 -39.67
C SER A 24 -34.67 15.34 -38.64
N ALA A 25 -35.51 14.36 -38.99
CA ALA A 25 -35.86 13.26 -38.11
C ALA A 25 -34.67 12.31 -37.87
N VAL A 26 -33.84 12.05 -38.89
CA VAL A 26 -32.61 11.26 -38.77
C VAL A 26 -31.53 12.01 -37.98
N THR A 27 -31.40 13.34 -38.19
CA THR A 27 -30.44 14.16 -37.43
C THR A 27 -30.85 14.28 -35.95
N ILE A 28 -32.15 14.42 -35.65
CA ILE A 28 -32.67 14.43 -34.27
C ILE A 28 -32.53 13.05 -33.65
N ALA A 29 -32.75 11.93 -34.38
CA ALA A 29 -32.54 10.59 -33.88
C ALA A 29 -31.06 10.27 -33.63
N VAL A 30 -30.14 10.78 -34.46
CA VAL A 30 -28.69 10.62 -34.27
C VAL A 30 -28.18 11.44 -33.08
N PHE A 31 -28.73 12.65 -32.86
CA PHE A 31 -28.41 13.44 -31.66
C PHE A 31 -29.05 12.90 -30.37
N SER A 32 -30.17 12.17 -30.47
CA SER A 32 -30.80 11.54 -29.29
C SER A 32 -30.07 10.27 -28.81
N PHE A 33 -29.18 9.68 -29.63
CA PHE A 33 -28.36 8.51 -29.21
C PHE A 33 -27.02 8.89 -28.57
N MET A 34 -26.66 10.17 -28.43
CA MET A 34 -25.37 10.62 -27.91
C MET A 34 -25.36 11.06 -26.45
N ASN A 35 -26.43 10.89 -25.67
CA ASN A 35 -26.45 11.25 -24.25
C ASN A 35 -27.13 10.18 -23.39
N SER A 36 -26.58 8.96 -23.39
CA SER A 36 -26.84 8.03 -22.30
C SER A 36 -25.87 8.34 -21.16
N GLN A 37 -26.02 9.49 -20.53
CA GLN A 37 -25.36 9.78 -19.26
C GLN A 37 -25.94 8.82 -18.22
N TYR A 38 -25.06 8.15 -17.47
CA TYR A 38 -25.51 7.28 -16.37
C TYR A 38 -26.36 8.07 -15.38
N LYS A 39 -27.49 7.50 -14.94
CA LYS A 39 -28.27 8.07 -13.84
C LYS A 39 -27.65 7.60 -12.53
N TYR A 40 -26.66 8.34 -12.05
CA TYR A 40 -26.05 8.08 -10.75
C TYR A 40 -27.03 8.30 -9.61
N PRO A 41 -26.86 7.64 -8.46
CA PRO A 41 -27.57 7.98 -7.23
C PRO A 41 -27.36 9.48 -6.93
N GLN A 42 -28.44 10.19 -6.69
CA GLN A 42 -28.33 11.62 -6.45
C GLN A 42 -27.60 11.89 -5.12
N THR A 43 -26.52 12.68 -5.18
CA THR A 43 -25.79 13.16 -4.01
C THR A 43 -26.17 14.62 -3.76
N GLU A 44 -26.70 14.90 -2.56
CA GLU A 44 -27.11 16.23 -2.16
C GLU A 44 -25.91 17.17 -2.05
N LYS A 45 -26.08 18.41 -2.50
CA LYS A 45 -25.11 19.49 -2.35
C LYS A 45 -25.55 20.44 -1.28
N ILE A 46 -24.70 20.68 -0.27
CA ILE A 46 -24.93 21.67 0.77
C ILE A 46 -24.10 22.94 0.51
N ASN A 47 -24.52 24.07 1.06
CA ASN A 47 -23.74 25.30 1.00
C ASN A 47 -22.75 25.36 2.17
N HIS A 48 -21.61 24.66 2.00
CA HIS A 48 -20.50 24.69 2.95
C HIS A 48 -19.26 25.30 2.30
N ILE A 49 -18.64 26.25 2.99
CA ILE A 49 -17.48 27.00 2.51
C ILE A 49 -16.40 27.00 3.59
N ASP A 50 -15.23 26.49 3.25
CA ASP A 50 -14.01 26.68 4.03
C ASP A 50 -13.32 27.95 3.62
N GLU A 51 -12.54 28.53 4.53
CA GLU A 51 -11.71 29.69 4.25
C GLU A 51 -10.25 29.42 4.63
N TYR A 52 -9.34 29.64 3.69
CA TYR A 52 -7.90 29.50 3.85
C TYR A 52 -7.21 30.81 3.43
N PHE A 53 -6.57 31.52 4.33
CA PHE A 53 -5.85 32.78 4.04
C PHE A 53 -6.70 33.79 3.27
N GLY A 54 -7.98 33.91 3.61
CA GLY A 54 -8.95 34.78 2.93
C GLY A 54 -9.52 34.26 1.60
N ILE A 55 -9.14 33.05 1.20
CA ILE A 55 -9.63 32.39 -0.01
C ILE A 55 -10.73 31.40 0.35
N LYS A 56 -11.92 31.61 -0.22
CA LYS A 56 -13.07 30.72 -0.02
C LYS A 56 -12.99 29.50 -0.93
N VAL A 57 -13.25 28.33 -0.36
CA VAL A 57 -13.28 27.02 -1.03
C VAL A 57 -14.58 26.32 -0.72
N ASN A 58 -15.38 26.04 -1.75
CA ASN A 58 -16.63 25.31 -1.59
C ASN A 58 -16.37 23.83 -1.34
N ASP A 59 -17.08 23.24 -0.38
CA ASP A 59 -17.12 21.80 -0.13
C ASP A 59 -18.58 21.31 -0.04
N PRO A 60 -19.27 21.16 -1.16
CA PRO A 60 -20.69 20.83 -1.18
C PRO A 60 -21.00 19.43 -0.65
N TYR A 61 -20.01 18.59 -0.47
CA TYR A 61 -20.15 17.22 0.03
C TYR A 61 -19.51 17.02 1.41
N ARG A 62 -19.32 18.09 2.18
CA ARG A 62 -18.79 18.06 3.55
C ARG A 62 -19.49 17.05 4.45
N TRP A 63 -20.77 16.89 4.30
CA TRP A 63 -21.59 15.98 5.11
C TRP A 63 -21.19 14.50 4.95
N LEU A 64 -20.52 14.11 3.85
CA LEU A 64 -19.95 12.77 3.66
C LEU A 64 -18.72 12.48 4.55
N GLU A 65 -18.22 13.48 5.29
CA GLU A 65 -17.15 13.28 6.29
C GLU A 65 -17.68 12.70 7.61
N ASP A 66 -18.99 12.81 7.88
CA ASP A 66 -19.62 12.21 9.05
C ASP A 66 -19.97 10.74 8.78
N ASP A 67 -19.06 9.85 9.19
CA ASP A 67 -19.18 8.39 9.05
C ASP A 67 -20.24 7.79 9.99
N THR A 68 -20.68 8.52 11.02
CA THR A 68 -21.73 8.12 11.96
C THR A 68 -23.13 8.44 11.45
N SER A 69 -23.25 9.38 10.52
CA SER A 69 -24.51 9.87 9.98
C SER A 69 -25.28 8.82 9.18
N GLU A 70 -26.58 8.70 9.44
CA GLU A 70 -27.48 7.86 8.63
C GLU A 70 -27.55 8.32 7.16
N ASN A 71 -27.40 9.60 6.88
CA ASN A 71 -27.35 10.12 5.52
C ASN A 71 -26.15 9.56 4.75
N THR A 72 -24.96 9.56 5.36
CA THR A 72 -23.75 8.97 4.80
C THR A 72 -23.89 7.46 4.61
N LYS A 73 -24.40 6.73 5.60
CA LYS A 73 -24.65 5.30 5.49
C LYS A 73 -25.63 4.95 4.38
N ASN A 74 -26.68 5.74 4.21
CA ASN A 74 -27.66 5.55 3.15
C ASN A 74 -27.09 5.90 1.77
N TRP A 75 -26.22 6.91 1.66
CA TRP A 75 -25.49 7.21 0.44
C TRP A 75 -24.58 6.04 0.06
N VAL A 76 -23.81 5.50 0.99
CA VAL A 76 -22.95 4.32 0.80
C VAL A 76 -23.77 3.14 0.25
N LYS A 77 -24.92 2.83 0.85
CA LYS A 77 -25.79 1.73 0.39
C LYS A 77 -26.24 1.92 -1.08
N ARG A 78 -26.61 3.14 -1.46
CA ARG A 78 -27.04 3.45 -2.84
C ARG A 78 -25.90 3.32 -3.83
N GLU A 79 -24.71 3.82 -3.50
CA GLU A 79 -23.51 3.72 -4.37
C GLU A 79 -23.04 2.28 -4.53
N VAL A 80 -23.05 1.50 -3.45
CA VAL A 80 -22.73 0.06 -3.48
C VAL A 80 -23.70 -0.69 -4.40
N ALA A 81 -25.01 -0.45 -4.25
CA ALA A 81 -26.02 -1.09 -5.07
C ALA A 81 -25.86 -0.73 -6.57
N PHE A 82 -25.65 0.54 -6.87
CA PHE A 82 -25.43 1.03 -8.24
C PHE A 82 -24.18 0.42 -8.88
N THR A 83 -23.06 0.41 -8.16
CA THR A 83 -21.79 -0.14 -8.64
C THR A 83 -21.89 -1.65 -8.87
N ASN A 84 -22.52 -2.39 -7.95
CA ASN A 84 -22.72 -3.83 -8.08
C ASN A 84 -23.61 -4.18 -9.29
N ASP A 85 -24.70 -3.42 -9.50
CA ASP A 85 -25.57 -3.58 -10.65
C ASP A 85 -24.83 -3.33 -11.98
N TYR A 86 -23.96 -2.32 -12.01
CA TYR A 86 -23.13 -2.07 -13.18
C TYR A 86 -22.14 -3.21 -13.45
N LEU A 87 -21.37 -3.62 -12.42
CA LEU A 87 -20.36 -4.65 -12.56
C LEU A 87 -20.96 -6.02 -12.94
N ALA A 88 -22.17 -6.35 -12.42
CA ALA A 88 -22.88 -7.58 -12.75
C ALA A 88 -23.23 -7.71 -14.24
N LYS A 89 -23.30 -6.61 -14.98
CA LYS A 89 -23.59 -6.59 -16.42
C LYS A 89 -22.35 -6.90 -17.28
N ILE A 90 -21.16 -6.95 -16.70
CA ILE A 90 -19.93 -7.30 -17.42
C ILE A 90 -19.87 -8.82 -17.63
N PRO A 91 -19.91 -9.32 -18.88
CA PRO A 91 -20.29 -10.72 -19.16
C PRO A 91 -19.27 -11.76 -18.69
N TYR A 92 -18.04 -11.37 -18.36
CA TYR A 92 -16.95 -12.29 -18.03
C TYR A 92 -16.35 -12.09 -16.61
N ILE A 93 -16.95 -11.27 -15.76
CA ILE A 93 -16.49 -11.15 -14.35
C ILE A 93 -16.53 -12.49 -13.63
N GLY A 94 -17.57 -13.31 -13.85
CA GLY A 94 -17.67 -14.64 -13.29
C GLY A 94 -16.53 -15.57 -13.74
N GLU A 95 -16.14 -15.49 -15.01
CA GLU A 95 -15.00 -16.27 -15.53
C GLU A 95 -13.67 -15.78 -14.93
N LEU A 96 -13.48 -14.46 -14.77
CA LEU A 96 -12.29 -13.90 -14.09
C LEU A 96 -12.21 -14.40 -12.64
N ARG A 97 -13.32 -14.38 -11.88
CA ARG A 97 -13.35 -14.94 -10.52
C ARG A 97 -12.96 -16.41 -10.50
N LYS A 98 -13.46 -17.20 -11.45
CA LYS A 98 -13.10 -18.60 -11.57
C LYS A 98 -11.61 -18.79 -11.86
N GLN A 99 -11.04 -18.02 -12.79
CA GLN A 99 -9.61 -18.07 -13.09
C GLN A 99 -8.77 -17.67 -11.86
N LEU A 100 -9.15 -16.61 -11.14
CA LEU A 100 -8.50 -16.18 -9.92
C LEU A 100 -8.59 -17.25 -8.83
N ASN A 101 -9.76 -17.80 -8.55
CA ASN A 101 -9.91 -18.89 -7.58
C ASN A 101 -9.04 -20.11 -7.95
N ASN A 102 -9.01 -20.49 -9.20
CA ASN A 102 -8.23 -21.65 -9.67
C ASN A 102 -6.71 -21.46 -9.48
N ILE A 103 -6.19 -20.27 -9.81
CA ILE A 103 -4.75 -19.99 -9.63
C ILE A 103 -4.41 -19.74 -8.17
N TRP A 104 -5.35 -19.21 -7.37
CA TRP A 104 -5.17 -18.94 -5.94
C TRP A 104 -5.18 -20.20 -5.09
N ASN A 105 -5.87 -21.25 -5.60
CA ASN A 105 -6.08 -22.51 -4.89
C ASN A 105 -4.85 -23.42 -4.96
N TYR A 106 -3.83 -23.07 -4.18
CA TYR A 106 -2.64 -23.89 -3.90
C TYR A 106 -2.15 -23.63 -2.49
N GLU A 107 -1.54 -24.64 -1.89
CA GLU A 107 -0.96 -24.53 -0.56
C GLU A 107 0.17 -23.46 -0.52
N LYS A 108 0.00 -22.47 0.35
CA LYS A 108 0.98 -21.40 0.60
C LYS A 108 1.57 -21.62 1.99
N ILE A 109 2.88 -21.71 2.07
CA ILE A 109 3.61 -21.87 3.33
C ILE A 109 4.62 -20.73 3.42
N GLY A 110 4.62 -20.03 4.56
CA GLY A 110 5.57 -18.97 4.86
C GLY A 110 6.93 -19.51 5.28
N THR A 111 7.90 -18.60 5.37
CA THR A 111 9.25 -18.91 5.89
C THR A 111 9.13 -19.34 7.35
N PRO A 112 9.77 -20.48 7.76
CA PRO A 112 9.74 -20.90 9.15
C PRO A 112 10.62 -19.99 10.02
N PHE A 113 10.27 -19.89 11.30
CA PHE A 113 11.05 -19.19 12.33
C PHE A 113 11.00 -19.96 13.65
N LYS A 114 12.04 -19.80 14.48
CA LYS A 114 12.16 -20.52 15.75
C LYS A 114 11.92 -19.60 16.93
N GLU A 115 11.02 -20.03 17.85
CA GLU A 115 10.83 -19.40 19.15
C GLU A 115 10.70 -20.44 20.24
N GLY A 116 11.53 -20.31 21.27
CA GLY A 116 11.60 -21.29 22.33
C GLY A 116 11.90 -22.72 21.81
N ASP A 117 11.04 -23.64 22.17
CA ASP A 117 11.15 -25.06 21.81
C ASP A 117 10.47 -25.40 20.47
N TYR A 118 9.87 -24.43 19.76
CA TYR A 118 9.06 -24.69 18.59
C TYR A 118 9.60 -24.01 17.34
N THR A 119 9.29 -24.60 16.19
CA THR A 119 9.42 -23.96 14.88
C THR A 119 8.04 -23.60 14.37
N TYR A 120 7.82 -22.32 14.05
CA TYR A 120 6.55 -21.77 13.59
C TYR A 120 6.58 -21.51 12.09
N PHE A 121 5.41 -21.60 11.45
CA PHE A 121 5.22 -21.18 10.06
C PHE A 121 3.76 -20.88 9.80
N TYR A 122 3.53 -19.90 8.93
CA TYR A 122 2.18 -19.63 8.42
C TYR A 122 1.85 -20.57 7.27
N LYS A 123 0.62 -21.03 7.23
CA LYS A 123 0.11 -21.87 6.15
C LYS A 123 -1.31 -21.46 5.78
N ASN A 124 -1.59 -21.45 4.46
CA ASN A 124 -2.94 -21.35 3.90
C ASN A 124 -3.13 -22.52 2.93
N ASP A 125 -4.22 -23.25 3.02
CA ASP A 125 -4.48 -24.43 2.19
C ASP A 125 -4.81 -24.08 0.74
N GLY A 126 -5.08 -22.82 0.45
CA GLY A 126 -5.35 -22.27 -0.87
C GLY A 126 -6.38 -21.16 -0.85
N LEU A 127 -7.55 -21.42 -0.33
CA LEU A 127 -8.70 -20.49 -0.34
C LEU A 127 -9.19 -20.12 1.06
N GLN A 128 -8.52 -20.56 2.13
CA GLN A 128 -8.83 -20.07 3.48
C GLN A 128 -8.84 -18.53 3.51
N ALA A 129 -9.74 -17.95 4.27
CA ALA A 129 -9.86 -16.49 4.41
C ALA A 129 -8.54 -15.89 4.88
N GLN A 130 -7.94 -16.47 5.93
CA GLN A 130 -6.69 -16.04 6.56
C GLN A 130 -5.69 -17.20 6.63
N SER A 131 -4.39 -16.88 6.67
CA SER A 131 -3.35 -17.89 6.92
C SER A 131 -3.32 -18.28 8.39
N VAL A 132 -3.18 -19.57 8.64
CA VAL A 132 -3.11 -20.16 9.98
C VAL A 132 -1.66 -20.27 10.43
N LEU A 133 -1.37 -19.93 11.68
CA LEU A 133 -0.06 -20.12 12.28
C LEU A 133 0.04 -21.52 12.90
N TYR A 134 0.95 -22.33 12.37
CA TYR A 134 1.29 -23.65 12.84
C TYR A 134 2.58 -23.65 13.63
N ARG A 135 2.79 -24.67 14.45
CA ARG A 135 4.06 -24.94 15.11
C ARG A 135 4.45 -26.41 15.05
N ILE A 136 5.74 -26.67 15.06
CA ILE A 136 6.34 -28.00 15.12
C ILE A 136 7.09 -28.13 16.45
N GLY A 137 6.73 -29.11 17.26
CA GLY A 137 7.41 -29.40 18.51
C GLY A 137 8.71 -30.20 18.33
N LYS A 138 9.45 -30.43 19.42
CA LYS A 138 10.68 -31.25 19.43
C LYS A 138 10.42 -32.69 18.98
N ASP A 139 9.21 -33.20 19.16
CA ASP A 139 8.77 -34.51 18.71
C ASP A 139 8.47 -34.57 17.20
N GLY A 140 8.66 -33.48 16.49
CA GLY A 140 8.38 -33.36 15.06
C GLY A 140 6.90 -33.25 14.70
N LYS A 141 5.98 -33.23 15.67
CA LYS A 141 4.55 -33.09 15.41
C LYS A 141 4.20 -31.66 15.07
N THR A 142 3.39 -31.53 14.02
CA THR A 142 2.81 -30.25 13.59
C THR A 142 1.42 -30.09 14.17
N GLU A 143 1.15 -28.93 14.77
CA GLU A 143 -0.18 -28.57 15.25
C GLU A 143 -0.53 -27.12 14.91
N VAL A 144 -1.83 -26.81 14.92
CA VAL A 144 -2.32 -25.42 14.84
C VAL A 144 -1.94 -24.70 16.13
N PHE A 145 -1.32 -23.53 15.99
CA PHE A 145 -1.02 -22.65 17.13
C PHE A 145 -2.06 -21.55 17.26
N LEU A 146 -2.25 -20.73 16.21
CA LEU A 146 -3.29 -19.71 16.13
C LEU A 146 -4.02 -19.82 14.79
N ASP A 147 -5.35 -19.87 14.84
CA ASP A 147 -6.20 -19.91 13.64
C ASP A 147 -7.08 -18.65 13.55
N PRO A 148 -6.67 -17.64 12.76
CA PRO A 148 -7.44 -16.40 12.61
C PRO A 148 -8.83 -16.63 11.98
N ASN A 149 -9.05 -17.73 11.27
CA ASN A 149 -10.35 -18.05 10.69
C ASN A 149 -11.43 -18.34 11.77
N THR A 150 -11.00 -18.53 13.02
CA THR A 150 -11.90 -18.75 14.17
C THR A 150 -12.17 -17.48 14.98
N PHE A 151 -11.49 -16.35 14.69
CA PHE A 151 -11.64 -15.11 15.48
C PHE A 151 -12.98 -14.42 15.24
N ALA A 152 -13.50 -14.47 14.02
CA ALA A 152 -14.82 -13.98 13.66
C ALA A 152 -15.48 -14.87 12.60
N LYS A 153 -16.82 -14.99 12.66
CA LYS A 153 -17.58 -15.86 11.75
C LYS A 153 -17.51 -15.41 10.28
N ASP A 154 -17.37 -14.12 10.05
CA ASP A 154 -17.30 -13.50 8.72
C ASP A 154 -15.87 -13.39 8.15
N GLY A 155 -14.85 -13.82 8.93
CA GLY A 155 -13.44 -13.80 8.53
C GLY A 155 -12.84 -12.39 8.40
N THR A 156 -13.50 -11.35 8.95
CA THR A 156 -13.02 -9.96 8.89
C THR A 156 -12.03 -9.60 9.99
N THR A 157 -11.86 -10.47 11.00
CA THR A 157 -10.83 -10.31 12.04
C THR A 157 -9.56 -11.03 11.61
N SER A 158 -8.44 -10.33 11.59
CA SER A 158 -7.15 -10.85 11.15
C SER A 158 -6.10 -10.82 12.26
N LEU A 159 -5.10 -11.70 12.15
CA LEU A 159 -3.90 -11.68 12.96
C LEU A 159 -2.96 -10.59 12.44
N ALA A 160 -2.77 -9.51 13.21
CA ALA A 160 -1.97 -8.36 12.81
C ALA A 160 -0.48 -8.50 13.20
N GLY A 161 -0.17 -9.18 14.30
CA GLY A 161 1.20 -9.43 14.75
C GLY A 161 1.31 -10.55 15.75
N VAL A 162 2.52 -11.12 15.91
CA VAL A 162 2.85 -12.17 16.89
C VAL A 162 4.21 -11.84 17.47
N TYR A 163 4.30 -11.73 18.79
CA TYR A 163 5.48 -11.26 19.52
C TYR A 163 5.77 -12.22 20.68
N PHE A 164 6.82 -13.00 20.53
CA PHE A 164 7.27 -13.90 21.59
C PHE A 164 8.19 -13.17 22.57
N ASN A 165 8.12 -13.53 23.85
CA ASN A 165 9.15 -13.12 24.80
C ASN A 165 10.47 -13.84 24.49
N LYS A 166 11.58 -13.40 25.08
CA LYS A 166 12.93 -13.93 24.83
C LYS A 166 13.06 -15.46 25.05
N LYS A 167 12.36 -16.00 26.03
CA LYS A 167 12.34 -17.45 26.31
C LYS A 167 11.46 -18.25 25.37
N GLY A 168 10.54 -17.59 24.65
CA GLY A 168 9.56 -18.23 23.79
C GLY A 168 8.49 -19.04 24.54
N ASN A 169 8.29 -18.77 25.83
CA ASN A 169 7.25 -19.40 26.68
C ASN A 169 5.97 -18.56 26.75
N LEU A 170 6.04 -17.28 26.44
CA LEU A 170 4.93 -16.36 26.37
C LEU A 170 4.84 -15.75 24.97
N VAL A 171 3.63 -15.45 24.53
CA VAL A 171 3.37 -14.75 23.27
C VAL A 171 2.27 -13.72 23.45
N ALA A 172 2.51 -12.51 22.98
CA ALA A 172 1.48 -11.53 22.74
C ALA A 172 1.15 -11.55 21.25
N TYR A 173 -0.13 -11.60 20.88
CA TYR A 173 -0.53 -11.43 19.51
C TYR A 173 -1.57 -10.33 19.38
N THR A 174 -1.56 -9.66 18.23
CA THR A 174 -2.49 -8.56 17.96
C THR A 174 -3.51 -8.98 16.93
N ILE A 175 -4.75 -8.54 17.13
CA ILE A 175 -5.84 -8.73 16.18
C ILE A 175 -6.37 -7.38 15.70
N SER A 176 -6.72 -7.33 14.41
CA SER A 176 -7.38 -6.22 13.76
C SER A 176 -8.80 -6.64 13.36
N GLU A 177 -9.80 -5.89 13.74
CA GLU A 177 -11.19 -6.12 13.40
C GLU A 177 -11.59 -5.21 12.22
N GLY A 178 -12.19 -5.77 11.18
CA GLY A 178 -12.58 -5.03 9.97
C GLY A 178 -11.41 -4.34 9.25
N GLY A 179 -10.16 -4.76 9.50
CA GLY A 179 -8.97 -4.14 8.89
C GLY A 179 -8.62 -2.76 9.45
N SER A 180 -9.18 -2.36 10.60
CA SER A 180 -8.84 -1.13 11.33
C SER A 180 -7.40 -1.13 11.82
N ASP A 181 -6.79 0.03 11.94
CA ASP A 181 -5.48 0.22 12.59
C ASP A 181 -5.57 0.17 14.13
N TRP A 182 -6.77 0.20 14.71
CA TRP A 182 -7.00 -0.07 16.11
C TRP A 182 -6.98 -1.57 16.36
N ASN A 183 -6.05 -2.01 17.22
CA ASN A 183 -5.80 -3.41 17.52
C ASN A 183 -6.12 -3.74 18.98
N LYS A 184 -6.25 -5.04 19.24
CA LYS A 184 -6.27 -5.61 20.58
C LYS A 184 -5.01 -6.47 20.78
N ILE A 185 -4.46 -6.50 21.99
CA ILE A 185 -3.34 -7.40 22.37
C ILE A 185 -3.89 -8.51 23.26
N ILE A 186 -3.57 -9.75 22.92
CA ILE A 186 -3.96 -10.95 23.66
C ILE A 186 -2.70 -11.70 24.04
N ILE A 187 -2.57 -12.11 25.31
CA ILE A 187 -1.38 -12.75 25.85
C ILE A 187 -1.66 -14.23 26.16
N LEU A 188 -0.84 -15.13 25.62
CA LEU A 188 -0.96 -16.57 25.86
C LEU A 188 0.29 -17.15 26.50
N ASP A 189 0.09 -18.16 27.35
CA ASP A 189 1.10 -19.17 27.63
C ASP A 189 1.27 -20.06 26.40
N VAL A 190 2.50 -20.15 25.91
CA VAL A 190 2.81 -20.86 24.65
C VAL A 190 2.52 -22.35 24.74
N LYS A 191 2.80 -22.99 25.89
CA LYS A 191 2.65 -24.45 26.07
C LYS A 191 1.16 -24.84 26.09
N THR A 192 0.37 -24.13 26.87
CA THR A 192 -1.05 -24.46 27.11
C THR A 192 -1.98 -23.83 26.09
N LYS A 193 -1.52 -22.81 25.34
CA LYS A 193 -2.30 -21.95 24.45
C LYS A 193 -3.47 -21.22 25.14
N LYS A 194 -3.38 -21.08 26.46
CA LYS A 194 -4.42 -20.38 27.24
C LYS A 194 -4.05 -18.92 27.39
N GLN A 195 -5.04 -18.06 27.32
CA GLN A 195 -4.90 -16.66 27.69
C GLN A 195 -4.60 -16.56 29.18
N ILE A 196 -3.61 -15.74 29.52
CA ILE A 196 -3.08 -15.61 30.88
C ILE A 196 -3.25 -14.21 31.47
N ASP A 197 -3.73 -13.27 30.69
CA ASP A 197 -3.95 -11.90 31.09
C ASP A 197 -5.21 -11.33 30.44
N GLU A 198 -5.63 -10.12 30.84
CA GLU A 198 -6.73 -9.45 30.16
C GLU A 198 -6.36 -9.09 28.72
N THR A 199 -7.38 -8.84 27.88
CA THR A 199 -7.17 -8.35 26.54
C THR A 199 -6.97 -6.83 26.59
N LEU A 200 -5.80 -6.34 26.13
CA LEU A 200 -5.59 -4.91 25.97
C LEU A 200 -6.32 -4.42 24.71
N VAL A 201 -6.98 -3.28 24.83
CA VAL A 201 -7.80 -2.67 23.77
C VAL A 201 -7.27 -1.28 23.39
N ASP A 202 -7.83 -0.70 22.33
CA ASP A 202 -7.52 0.66 21.88
C ASP A 202 -6.02 0.87 21.65
N VAL A 203 -5.34 -0.10 21.01
CA VAL A 203 -3.92 -0.05 20.65
C VAL A 203 -3.76 0.30 19.18
N LYS A 204 -3.01 1.36 18.87
CA LYS A 204 -2.84 1.82 17.49
C LYS A 204 -1.37 2.12 17.18
N PHE A 205 -0.88 1.66 16.02
CA PHE A 205 0.50 1.83 15.52
C PHE A 205 1.56 1.33 16.52
N SER A 206 1.34 0.14 17.09
CA SER A 206 2.19 -0.45 18.09
C SER A 206 2.66 -1.86 17.71
N GLY A 207 3.91 -2.17 18.07
CA GLY A 207 4.37 -3.52 18.32
C GLY A 207 4.22 -3.86 19.80
N VAL A 208 4.81 -5.03 20.19
CA VAL A 208 4.96 -5.46 21.59
C VAL A 208 6.44 -5.69 21.85
N ALA A 209 7.03 -4.92 22.77
CA ALA A 209 8.43 -5.06 23.16
C ALA A 209 8.53 -5.68 24.54
N TRP A 210 8.77 -6.99 24.60
CA TRP A 210 8.86 -7.75 25.85
C TRP A 210 10.05 -7.33 26.73
N LEU A 211 9.85 -7.39 28.04
CA LEU A 211 10.89 -7.31 29.05
C LEU A 211 10.78 -8.52 29.99
N GLY A 212 11.54 -9.53 29.71
CA GLY A 212 11.50 -10.81 30.43
C GLY A 212 10.13 -11.49 30.38
N ASP A 213 9.73 -12.08 31.50
CA ASP A 213 8.43 -12.72 31.68
C ASP A 213 7.44 -11.82 32.45
N GLY A 214 7.85 -10.60 32.81
CA GLY A 214 7.11 -9.73 33.73
C GLY A 214 6.18 -8.71 33.04
N GLY A 215 6.38 -8.44 31.77
CA GLY A 215 5.58 -7.44 31.04
C GLY A 215 6.20 -7.01 29.71
N PHE A 216 5.62 -5.99 29.12
CA PHE A 216 6.07 -5.48 27.82
C PHE A 216 5.69 -4.01 27.62
N TYR A 217 6.40 -3.36 26.72
CA TYR A 217 6.06 -2.02 26.25
C TYR A 217 5.17 -2.10 25.00
N TYR A 218 4.20 -1.19 24.93
CA TYR A 218 3.36 -0.97 23.75
C TYR A 218 3.04 0.52 23.62
N SER A 219 2.53 0.91 22.47
CA SER A 219 2.19 2.32 22.17
C SER A 219 0.72 2.47 21.79
N SER A 220 0.13 3.61 22.09
CA SER A 220 -1.18 3.98 21.61
C SER A 220 -1.44 5.48 21.71
N TYR A 221 -2.53 5.91 21.09
CA TYR A 221 -3.14 7.22 21.31
C TYR A 221 -4.21 7.12 22.37
N ASP A 222 -4.54 8.27 22.98
CA ASP A 222 -5.78 8.38 23.71
C ASP A 222 -6.96 8.17 22.76
N LYS A 223 -8.05 7.60 23.27
CA LYS A 223 -9.26 7.44 22.47
C LYS A 223 -9.75 8.82 22.01
N PRO A 224 -9.94 9.05 20.70
CA PRO A 224 -10.30 10.36 20.20
C PRO A 224 -11.75 10.72 20.60
N ASP A 225 -11.99 12.00 20.77
CA ASP A 225 -13.35 12.53 20.89
C ASP A 225 -14.05 12.44 19.53
N GLY A 226 -15.17 11.72 19.43
CA GLY A 226 -15.91 11.50 18.20
C GLY A 226 -15.72 10.10 17.61
N SER A 227 -15.81 9.98 16.29
CA SER A 227 -15.66 8.69 15.63
C SER A 227 -14.23 8.17 15.70
N VAL A 228 -14.04 6.94 16.16
CA VAL A 228 -12.73 6.26 16.15
C VAL A 228 -12.19 6.03 14.74
N LEU A 229 -13.05 6.08 13.71
CA LEU A 229 -12.66 5.88 12.31
C LEU A 229 -12.16 7.16 11.65
N SER A 230 -12.65 8.35 12.03
CA SER A 230 -12.33 9.59 11.33
C SER A 230 -11.75 10.69 12.22
N ALA A 231 -11.98 10.66 13.53
CA ALA A 231 -11.47 11.69 14.42
C ALA A 231 -9.94 11.68 14.47
N LYS A 232 -9.35 12.89 14.54
CA LYS A 232 -7.92 13.09 14.57
C LYS A 232 -7.30 12.40 15.78
N THR A 233 -6.26 11.60 15.55
CA THR A 233 -5.38 11.06 16.58
C THR A 233 -4.10 11.90 16.66
N ASP A 234 -3.70 12.29 17.86
CA ASP A 234 -2.48 13.05 18.14
C ASP A 234 -1.93 12.61 19.50
N ASP A 235 -0.67 12.91 19.81
CA ASP A 235 -0.06 12.58 21.08
C ASP A 235 0.05 11.07 21.37
N HIS A 236 0.86 10.39 20.55
CA HIS A 236 1.17 8.96 20.72
C HIS A 236 2.02 8.75 21.97
N LYS A 237 1.69 7.73 22.76
CA LYS A 237 2.30 7.46 24.08
C LYS A 237 2.84 6.03 24.12
N ILE A 238 3.83 5.79 24.98
CA ILE A 238 4.30 4.44 25.32
C ILE A 238 3.80 4.09 26.71
N TYR A 239 3.37 2.84 26.87
CA TYR A 239 2.96 2.26 28.15
C TYR A 239 3.77 1.00 28.44
N PHE A 240 3.96 0.71 29.72
CA PHE A 240 4.45 -0.59 30.19
C PHE A 240 3.31 -1.34 30.86
N HIS A 241 2.94 -2.46 30.25
CA HIS A 241 1.96 -3.39 30.82
C HIS A 241 2.68 -4.44 31.64
N LYS A 242 2.35 -4.52 32.94
CA LYS A 242 2.84 -5.57 33.85
C LYS A 242 1.86 -6.73 33.83
N LEU A 243 2.31 -7.94 33.51
CA LEU A 243 1.43 -9.10 33.48
C LEU A 243 0.71 -9.31 34.83
N GLY A 244 -0.58 -9.63 34.77
CA GLY A 244 -1.44 -9.84 35.90
C GLY A 244 -2.02 -8.56 36.53
N THR A 245 -1.81 -7.40 35.90
CA THR A 245 -2.47 -6.14 36.30
C THR A 245 -3.49 -5.70 35.24
N LYS A 246 -4.31 -4.72 35.57
CA LYS A 246 -5.26 -4.16 34.60
C LYS A 246 -4.59 -3.15 33.69
N GLN A 247 -5.03 -3.05 32.42
CA GLN A 247 -4.58 -2.04 31.47
C GLN A 247 -4.71 -0.61 32.01
N SER A 248 -5.72 -0.34 32.83
CA SER A 248 -5.89 0.97 33.48
C SER A 248 -4.81 1.31 34.53
N GLU A 249 -3.99 0.35 34.89
CA GLU A 249 -2.85 0.48 35.82
C GLU A 249 -1.50 0.61 35.08
N ASP A 250 -1.54 0.58 33.74
CA ASP A 250 -0.32 0.61 32.93
C ASP A 250 0.46 1.92 33.12
N GLN A 251 1.76 1.76 33.29
CA GLN A 251 2.65 2.89 33.52
C GLN A 251 2.99 3.58 32.19
N GLN A 252 2.61 4.84 32.06
CA GLN A 252 3.08 5.67 30.93
C GLN A 252 4.57 5.94 31.06
N ILE A 253 5.31 5.73 29.97
CA ILE A 253 6.74 6.03 29.85
C ILE A 253 6.89 7.43 29.30
N ILE A 254 7.36 8.35 30.13
CA ILE A 254 7.54 9.77 29.75
C ILE A 254 8.99 9.98 29.34
N ILE A 255 9.19 10.42 28.11
CA ILE A 255 10.50 10.75 27.53
C ILE A 255 10.81 12.21 27.75
N LYS A 256 9.89 13.09 27.37
CA LYS A 256 9.91 14.53 27.59
C LYS A 256 8.52 14.99 28.03
N LYS A 257 8.44 15.79 29.08
CA LYS A 257 7.20 16.12 29.77
C LYS A 257 6.19 16.90 28.92
N ASP A 258 6.65 17.79 28.06
CA ASP A 258 5.80 18.74 27.34
C ASP A 258 5.81 18.52 25.82
N GLU A 259 6.37 17.39 25.35
CA GLU A 259 6.46 17.08 23.92
C GLU A 259 5.35 16.13 23.48
N LYS A 260 4.66 16.48 22.39
CA LYS A 260 3.64 15.64 21.77
C LYS A 260 4.21 14.94 20.55
N TRP A 261 4.10 13.64 20.57
CA TRP A 261 4.60 12.78 19.50
C TRP A 261 3.44 12.33 18.60
N ARG A 262 3.66 12.30 17.30
CA ARG A 262 2.73 11.62 16.40
C ARG A 262 3.01 10.14 16.27
N TYR A 263 4.28 9.77 16.38
CA TYR A 263 4.72 8.39 16.39
C TYR A 263 5.77 8.23 17.50
N LEU A 264 5.49 7.39 18.46
CA LEU A 264 6.39 7.08 19.56
C LEU A 264 6.40 5.55 19.73
N THR A 265 7.55 4.93 19.51
CA THR A 265 7.70 3.48 19.51
C THR A 265 8.79 3.03 20.47
N ALA A 266 8.59 1.88 21.08
CA ALA A 266 9.56 1.24 21.95
C ALA A 266 10.03 -0.09 21.38
N SER A 267 11.31 -0.41 21.57
CA SER A 267 11.88 -1.74 21.40
C SER A 267 12.86 -2.05 22.52
N VAL A 268 13.07 -3.35 22.79
CA VAL A 268 14.02 -3.83 23.76
C VAL A 268 15.08 -4.64 23.03
N THR A 269 16.36 -4.42 23.34
CA THR A 269 17.47 -5.15 22.72
C THR A 269 17.41 -6.65 23.05
N ASP A 270 18.01 -7.50 22.21
CA ASP A 270 17.97 -8.97 22.36
C ASP A 270 18.51 -9.45 23.71
N ASP A 271 19.48 -8.75 24.30
CA ASP A 271 19.98 -9.01 25.66
C ASP A 271 19.06 -8.47 26.77
N GLU A 272 17.97 -7.77 26.43
CA GLU A 272 17.04 -7.09 27.34
C GLU A 272 17.68 -5.97 28.18
N ARG A 273 18.84 -5.49 27.77
CA ARG A 273 19.55 -4.45 28.51
C ARG A 273 19.06 -3.04 28.18
N PHE A 274 18.76 -2.77 26.93
CA PHE A 274 18.41 -1.42 26.51
C PHE A 274 16.96 -1.30 26.07
N LEU A 275 16.26 -0.34 26.66
CA LEU A 275 15.01 0.18 26.11
C LEU A 275 15.34 1.29 25.12
N VAL A 276 14.99 1.07 23.87
CA VAL A 276 15.17 2.01 22.76
C VAL A 276 13.84 2.66 22.44
N VAL A 277 13.80 3.98 22.43
CA VAL A 277 12.61 4.74 22.08
C VAL A 277 12.91 5.64 20.87
N SER A 278 12.05 5.52 19.86
CA SER A 278 12.06 6.39 18.67
C SER A 278 10.82 7.27 18.68
N GLY A 279 11.02 8.59 18.60
CA GLY A 279 9.94 9.58 18.57
C GLY A 279 9.99 10.40 17.30
N ALA A 280 8.82 10.57 16.63
CA ALA A 280 8.71 11.36 15.42
C ALA A 280 7.43 12.22 15.40
N THR A 281 7.52 13.36 14.73
CA THR A 281 6.37 14.26 14.51
C THR A 281 5.78 14.11 13.10
N ALA A 282 6.48 13.41 12.22
CA ALA A 282 6.06 13.11 10.86
C ALA A 282 6.64 11.76 10.39
N THR A 283 6.38 11.39 9.15
CA THR A 283 6.79 10.11 8.57
C THR A 283 8.26 10.02 8.20
N ASN A 284 9.05 11.08 8.37
CA ASN A 284 10.49 11.09 8.14
C ASN A 284 11.20 11.92 9.20
N GLY A 285 12.35 11.40 9.62
CA GLY A 285 13.15 11.96 10.71
C GLY A 285 12.63 11.55 12.10
N ASN A 286 13.55 11.18 12.98
CA ASN A 286 13.21 10.79 14.34
C ASN A 286 14.24 11.24 15.36
N GLU A 287 13.80 11.48 16.58
CA GLU A 287 14.66 11.51 17.74
C GLU A 287 14.84 10.08 18.27
N LEU A 288 16.00 9.80 18.86
CA LEU A 288 16.35 8.47 19.38
C LEU A 288 16.83 8.58 20.83
N TYR A 289 16.26 7.76 21.70
CA TYR A 289 16.54 7.73 23.13
C TYR A 289 16.84 6.28 23.55
N ILE A 290 17.80 6.09 24.44
CA ILE A 290 18.15 4.76 24.96
C ILE A 290 18.27 4.85 26.49
N LYS A 291 17.68 3.85 27.18
CA LYS A 291 17.74 3.68 28.62
C LYS A 291 18.38 2.33 28.96
N ASP A 292 19.39 2.30 29.86
CA ASP A 292 20.02 1.07 30.36
C ASP A 292 19.16 0.45 31.47
N LEU A 293 18.43 -0.59 31.16
CA LEU A 293 17.51 -1.28 32.10
C LEU A 293 18.22 -2.10 33.19
N TYR A 294 19.54 -2.34 33.04
CA TYR A 294 20.32 -3.01 34.07
C TYR A 294 20.71 -2.07 35.21
N LYS A 295 20.53 -0.77 35.06
CA LYS A 295 20.79 0.21 36.08
C LYS A 295 19.48 0.68 36.70
N SER A 296 19.37 0.53 38.04
CA SER A 296 18.25 1.12 38.78
C SER A 296 18.26 2.64 38.60
N ASN A 297 17.09 3.24 38.36
CA ASN A 297 16.90 4.69 38.18
C ASN A 297 17.69 5.31 37.00
N ALA A 298 18.04 4.51 35.97
CA ALA A 298 18.64 5.07 34.77
C ALA A 298 17.68 6.04 34.08
N GLU A 299 18.22 7.15 33.60
CA GLU A 299 17.51 8.11 32.76
C GLU A 299 17.70 7.76 31.28
N PHE A 300 16.83 8.31 30.43
CA PHE A 300 17.00 8.22 28.98
C PHE A 300 18.18 9.07 28.51
N VAL A 301 19.06 8.47 27.75
CA VAL A 301 20.16 9.15 27.05
C VAL A 301 19.67 9.52 25.65
N THR A 302 19.73 10.80 25.30
CA THR A 302 19.43 11.25 23.95
C THR A 302 20.58 10.89 23.01
N ILE A 303 20.32 10.03 22.04
CA ILE A 303 21.28 9.57 21.03
C ILE A 303 21.23 10.45 19.79
N GLN A 304 20.00 10.81 19.36
CA GLN A 304 19.76 11.74 18.26
C GLN A 304 18.68 12.73 18.65
N LYS A 305 18.96 13.99 18.41
CA LYS A 305 18.03 15.11 18.62
C LYS A 305 17.60 15.67 17.26
N GLY A 306 16.32 16.06 17.16
CA GLY A 306 15.73 16.65 15.96
C GLY A 306 15.29 15.60 14.93
N PHE A 307 14.67 16.09 13.84
CA PHE A 307 13.96 15.27 12.85
C PHE A 307 14.57 15.36 11.44
N ASP A 308 15.83 15.78 11.33
CA ASP A 308 16.48 15.94 10.02
C ASP A 308 16.89 14.58 9.41
N PHE A 309 17.10 13.59 10.25
CA PHE A 309 17.63 12.28 9.88
C PHE A 309 16.81 11.15 10.48
N ASN A 310 16.87 10.00 9.84
CA ASN A 310 16.38 8.74 10.40
C ASN A 310 17.54 7.97 11.01
N THR A 311 17.36 7.48 12.23
CA THR A 311 18.32 6.59 12.90
C THR A 311 17.57 5.48 13.62
N GLU A 312 17.93 4.25 13.29
CA GLU A 312 17.33 3.03 13.82
C GLU A 312 18.41 2.19 14.50
N VAL A 313 18.14 1.71 15.71
CA VAL A 313 19.01 0.72 16.37
C VAL A 313 18.79 -0.63 15.71
N VAL A 314 19.87 -1.18 15.16
CA VAL A 314 19.86 -2.49 14.47
C VAL A 314 20.18 -3.62 15.45
N ASP A 315 21.15 -3.42 16.33
CA ASP A 315 21.59 -4.42 17.32
C ASP A 315 22.44 -3.78 18.43
N SER A 316 22.75 -4.60 19.46
CA SER A 316 23.69 -4.26 20.53
C SER A 316 24.65 -5.42 20.83
N GLN A 317 25.86 -5.09 21.25
CA GLN A 317 26.84 -6.03 21.80
C GLN A 317 27.56 -5.39 22.98
N GLY A 318 27.17 -5.76 24.19
CA GLY A 318 27.65 -5.11 25.40
C GLY A 318 27.33 -3.61 25.39
N ASP A 319 28.36 -2.75 25.45
CA ASP A 319 28.17 -1.29 25.37
C ASP A 319 28.10 -0.77 23.91
N ASN A 320 28.42 -1.57 22.91
CA ASN A 320 28.34 -1.15 21.50
C ASN A 320 26.89 -1.22 20.98
N ILE A 321 26.38 -0.10 20.50
CA ILE A 321 25.09 0.02 19.86
C ILE A 321 25.32 0.23 18.36
N PHE A 322 24.67 -0.60 17.53
CA PHE A 322 24.73 -0.51 16.07
C PHE A 322 23.49 0.21 15.54
N VAL A 323 23.69 1.20 14.69
CA VAL A 323 22.61 2.04 14.15
C VAL A 323 22.71 2.15 12.63
N LEU A 324 21.57 1.99 11.97
CA LEU A 324 21.40 2.33 10.54
C LEU A 324 20.90 3.78 10.47
N THR A 325 21.60 4.63 9.74
CA THR A 325 21.25 6.06 9.68
C THR A 325 21.44 6.66 8.29
N ASP A 326 20.63 7.65 7.95
CA ASP A 326 20.82 8.51 6.78
C ASP A 326 21.52 9.85 7.11
N LYS A 327 22.00 10.02 8.34
CA LYS A 327 22.75 11.19 8.78
C LYS A 327 24.06 11.34 7.99
N ASN A 328 24.15 12.41 7.18
CA ASN A 328 25.25 12.63 6.23
C ASN A 328 25.52 11.43 5.31
N ALA A 329 24.46 10.66 4.98
CA ALA A 329 24.52 9.45 4.17
C ALA A 329 23.15 9.18 3.52
N PRO A 330 22.76 9.90 2.45
CA PRO A 330 21.43 9.79 1.85
C PRO A 330 21.03 8.39 1.39
N ASN A 331 22.01 7.50 1.16
CA ASN A 331 21.78 6.08 0.86
C ASN A 331 21.92 5.18 2.08
N LYS A 332 22.05 5.74 3.26
CA LYS A 332 22.27 5.12 4.57
C LYS A 332 23.62 4.44 4.74
N LYS A 333 24.02 4.34 5.98
CA LYS A 333 25.21 3.60 6.45
C LYS A 333 24.93 2.95 7.79
N LEU A 334 25.66 1.89 8.12
CA LEU A 334 25.67 1.26 9.43
C LEU A 334 26.82 1.82 10.24
N GLN A 335 26.51 2.40 11.40
CA GLN A 335 27.49 2.93 12.35
C GLN A 335 27.37 2.22 13.68
N LYS A 336 28.34 2.37 14.56
CA LYS A 336 28.29 2.00 15.97
C LYS A 336 28.82 3.11 16.86
N PHE A 337 28.36 3.12 18.09
CA PHE A 337 28.90 3.94 19.18
C PHE A 337 28.94 3.13 20.48
N ASP A 338 29.81 3.55 21.40
CA ASP A 338 29.82 3.06 22.79
C ASP A 338 28.73 3.82 23.57
N PHE A 339 27.84 3.11 24.23
CA PHE A 339 26.76 3.70 25.03
C PHE A 339 27.30 4.59 26.18
N LYS A 340 28.54 4.35 26.67
CA LYS A 340 29.22 5.20 27.64
C LYS A 340 29.74 6.50 27.04
N ASN A 341 29.94 6.55 25.71
CA ASN A 341 30.35 7.74 24.97
C ASN A 341 29.53 7.88 23.66
N PRO A 342 28.24 8.18 23.74
CA PRO A 342 27.31 8.14 22.61
C PRO A 342 27.50 9.27 21.60
N SER A 343 28.43 10.18 21.83
CA SER A 343 28.76 11.29 20.90
C SER A 343 29.70 10.88 19.77
N VAL A 344 30.42 9.75 19.91
CA VAL A 344 31.43 9.30 18.93
C VAL A 344 30.91 8.08 18.18
N TRP A 345 30.62 8.26 16.89
CA TRP A 345 30.10 7.21 16.00
C TRP A 345 31.17 6.81 14.99
N THR A 346 31.32 5.53 14.74
CA THR A 346 32.25 4.94 13.77
C THR A 346 31.53 4.11 12.72
N ASP A 347 31.97 4.20 11.48
CA ASP A 347 31.38 3.42 10.39
C ASP A 347 31.69 1.93 10.55
N VAL A 348 30.70 1.10 10.45
CA VAL A 348 30.79 -0.37 10.38
C VAL A 348 30.61 -0.81 8.93
N ILE A 349 29.59 -0.29 8.25
CA ILE A 349 29.39 -0.43 6.81
C ILE A 349 29.17 0.98 6.26
N PRO A 350 30.13 1.54 5.52
CA PRO A 350 30.04 2.88 4.99
C PRO A 350 28.94 3.02 3.94
N GLU A 351 28.50 4.27 3.70
CA GLU A 351 27.58 4.56 2.61
C GLU A 351 28.17 4.13 1.25
N MET A 352 27.30 3.60 0.40
CA MET A 352 27.62 3.28 -0.99
C MET A 352 26.65 4.02 -1.94
N GLU A 353 26.89 3.91 -3.25
CA GLU A 353 26.02 4.47 -4.28
C GLU A 353 24.57 4.00 -4.17
N ASN A 354 24.36 2.79 -3.65
CA ASN A 354 23.04 2.16 -3.57
C ASN A 354 22.49 2.17 -2.15
N VAL A 355 21.16 2.27 -2.04
CA VAL A 355 20.46 2.36 -0.76
C VAL A 355 20.66 1.10 0.06
N LEU A 356 21.11 1.27 1.30
CA LEU A 356 21.39 0.21 2.26
C LEU A 356 20.16 -0.09 3.15
N SER A 357 19.87 -1.37 3.33
CA SER A 357 19.13 -1.89 4.49
C SER A 357 19.92 -3.04 5.11
N VAL A 358 19.79 -3.23 6.44
CA VAL A 358 20.56 -4.24 7.17
C VAL A 358 19.61 -5.18 7.90
N SER A 359 19.89 -6.48 7.83
CA SER A 359 19.28 -7.50 8.68
C SER A 359 20.35 -8.29 9.41
N ILE A 360 19.97 -8.99 10.48
CA ILE A 360 20.87 -9.75 11.35
C ILE A 360 20.45 -11.21 11.37
N GLY A 361 21.42 -12.10 11.26
CA GLY A 361 21.20 -13.54 11.41
C GLY A 361 22.50 -14.31 11.55
N GLY A 362 22.50 -15.32 12.41
CA GLY A 362 23.65 -16.19 12.62
C GLY A 362 24.94 -15.48 13.06
N GLY A 363 24.82 -14.33 13.73
CA GLY A 363 25.97 -13.55 14.16
C GLY A 363 26.64 -12.70 13.07
N TYR A 364 25.92 -12.37 12.00
CA TYR A 364 26.39 -11.54 10.89
C TYR A 364 25.39 -10.45 10.54
N PHE A 365 25.91 -9.37 9.92
CA PHE A 365 25.09 -8.40 9.20
C PHE A 365 24.91 -8.84 7.74
N PHE A 366 23.69 -8.74 7.26
CA PHE A 366 23.35 -8.89 5.86
C PHE A 366 22.95 -7.53 5.31
N ALA A 367 23.89 -6.90 4.61
CA ALA A 367 23.71 -5.62 3.93
C ALA A 367 23.01 -5.87 2.59
N LYS A 368 21.74 -5.51 2.52
CA LYS A 368 20.96 -5.55 1.30
C LYS A 368 20.95 -4.17 0.68
N TYR A 369 21.47 -4.09 -0.53
CA TYR A 369 21.48 -2.89 -1.36
C TYR A 369 20.43 -2.96 -2.45
N MET A 370 19.91 -1.81 -2.84
CA MET A 370 18.97 -1.70 -3.95
C MET A 370 19.62 -0.94 -5.11
N ARG A 371 19.74 -1.60 -6.27
CA ARG A 371 20.21 -1.02 -7.52
C ARG A 371 19.08 -1.12 -8.53
N ASP A 372 18.61 0.03 -9.04
CA ASP A 372 17.52 0.07 -10.02
C ASP A 372 16.32 -0.80 -9.60
N ALA A 373 15.90 -0.68 -8.33
CA ALA A 373 14.83 -1.43 -7.68
C ALA A 373 15.06 -2.95 -7.53
N VAL A 374 16.23 -3.50 -7.82
CA VAL A 374 16.56 -4.91 -7.57
C VAL A 374 17.58 -5.07 -6.44
N SER A 375 17.49 -6.18 -5.71
CA SER A 375 18.36 -6.47 -4.56
C SER A 375 19.68 -7.08 -4.96
N PHE A 376 20.75 -6.68 -4.27
CA PHE A 376 21.97 -7.48 -4.12
C PHE A 376 22.38 -7.47 -2.64
N VAL A 377 22.98 -8.56 -2.16
CA VAL A 377 23.18 -8.79 -0.72
C VAL A 377 24.64 -9.13 -0.45
N LYS A 378 25.18 -8.52 0.62
CA LYS A 378 26.54 -8.78 1.12
C LYS A 378 26.49 -9.21 2.57
N GLN A 379 27.34 -10.14 2.96
CA GLN A 379 27.53 -10.59 4.34
C GLN A 379 28.73 -9.89 4.96
N TYR A 380 28.55 -9.35 6.18
CA TYR A 380 29.58 -8.68 6.96
C TYR A 380 29.64 -9.24 8.39
N GLY A 381 30.85 -9.24 8.96
CA GLY A 381 31.03 -9.45 10.40
C GLY A 381 30.65 -8.22 11.23
N TYR A 382 30.50 -8.38 12.54
CA TYR A 382 30.19 -7.26 13.44
C TYR A 382 31.31 -6.23 13.57
N ASN A 383 32.53 -6.58 13.17
CA ASN A 383 33.65 -5.65 13.06
C ASN A 383 33.68 -4.85 11.74
N GLY A 384 32.67 -5.02 10.87
CA GLY A 384 32.59 -4.39 9.57
C GLY A 384 33.39 -5.11 8.46
N GLN A 385 34.00 -6.26 8.78
CA GLN A 385 34.72 -7.02 7.76
C GLN A 385 33.75 -7.60 6.73
N PHE A 386 33.97 -7.28 5.46
CA PHE A 386 33.30 -7.93 4.35
C PHE A 386 33.66 -9.42 4.29
N ILE A 387 32.66 -10.28 4.21
CA ILE A 387 32.84 -11.74 4.14
C ILE A 387 32.64 -12.21 2.70
N ARG A 388 31.49 -11.89 2.10
CA ARG A 388 31.15 -12.33 0.71
C ARG A 388 29.96 -11.61 0.13
N ASP A 389 29.83 -11.69 -1.21
CA ASP A 389 28.57 -11.45 -1.90
C ASP A 389 27.69 -12.70 -1.86
N ILE A 390 26.37 -12.51 -1.77
CA ILE A 390 25.40 -13.59 -1.81
C ILE A 390 24.78 -13.67 -3.18
N SER A 391 25.01 -14.80 -3.88
CA SER A 391 24.46 -15.03 -5.21
C SER A 391 22.94 -15.26 -5.11
N LEU A 392 22.16 -14.39 -5.72
CA LEU A 392 20.70 -14.55 -5.87
C LEU A 392 20.41 -15.29 -7.19
N SER A 393 19.22 -15.92 -7.25
CA SER A 393 18.85 -16.78 -8.38
C SER A 393 18.59 -16.02 -9.70
N ASP A 394 18.22 -14.74 -9.62
CA ASP A 394 17.91 -13.87 -10.76
C ASP A 394 17.89 -12.40 -10.31
N LYS A 395 17.51 -11.46 -11.19
CA LYS A 395 17.18 -10.08 -10.84
C LYS A 395 15.81 -10.02 -10.19
N GLY A 396 15.73 -9.43 -9.01
CA GLY A 396 14.47 -9.35 -8.25
C GLY A 396 14.69 -8.86 -6.83
N THR A 397 13.77 -9.21 -5.96
CA THR A 397 13.76 -8.81 -4.55
C THR A 397 14.12 -9.99 -3.66
N ALA A 398 15.15 -9.81 -2.83
CA ALA A 398 15.50 -10.72 -1.74
C ALA A 398 15.02 -10.12 -0.41
N SER A 399 14.40 -10.95 0.45
CA SER A 399 13.91 -10.56 1.77
C SER A 399 14.24 -11.63 2.80
N GLY A 400 14.38 -11.23 4.07
CA GLY A 400 14.78 -12.12 5.14
C GLY A 400 16.26 -11.94 5.49
N PHE A 401 17.01 -13.01 5.58
CA PHE A 401 18.35 -13.07 6.18
C PHE A 401 18.32 -12.68 7.66
N THR A 402 17.25 -13.10 8.35
CA THR A 402 17.03 -12.84 9.77
C THR A 402 17.14 -14.15 10.56
N GLY A 403 17.61 -14.06 11.80
CA GLY A 403 17.72 -15.20 12.71
C GLY A 403 18.43 -14.80 14.01
N LYS A 404 18.45 -15.70 14.98
CA LYS A 404 19.16 -15.49 16.25
C LYS A 404 20.68 -15.54 16.03
N LYS A 405 21.45 -14.89 16.90
CA LYS A 405 22.93 -14.80 16.77
C LYS A 405 23.62 -16.18 16.68
N GLY A 406 23.04 -17.22 17.32
CA GLY A 406 23.57 -18.57 17.29
C GLY A 406 23.13 -19.45 16.13
N ASP A 407 22.26 -18.98 15.25
CA ASP A 407 21.73 -19.78 14.14
C ASP A 407 22.82 -20.05 13.10
N LYS A 408 23.04 -21.32 12.77
CA LYS A 408 23.96 -21.73 11.69
C LYS A 408 23.33 -21.63 10.32
N GLU A 409 22.01 -21.75 10.27
CA GLU A 409 21.19 -21.70 9.06
C GLU A 409 20.08 -20.66 9.28
N ILE A 410 19.92 -19.79 8.29
CA ILE A 410 18.86 -18.78 8.25
C ILE A 410 18.09 -18.90 6.95
N PHE A 411 16.98 -18.18 6.83
CA PHE A 411 16.15 -18.23 5.63
C PHE A 411 16.08 -16.86 4.93
N TYR A 412 15.95 -16.91 3.61
CA TYR A 412 15.57 -15.76 2.82
C TYR A 412 14.60 -16.17 1.70
N SER A 413 13.80 -15.25 1.24
CA SER A 413 12.93 -15.44 0.07
C SER A 413 13.44 -14.62 -1.10
N PHE A 414 13.19 -15.12 -2.31
CA PHE A 414 13.46 -14.41 -3.55
C PHE A 414 12.22 -14.43 -4.45
N THR A 415 11.92 -13.29 -5.09
CA THR A 415 10.79 -13.13 -6.00
C THR A 415 11.06 -12.04 -7.04
N ASN A 416 10.30 -12.02 -8.13
CA ASN A 416 10.15 -10.87 -9.02
C ASN A 416 8.74 -10.87 -9.65
N TYR A 417 8.43 -9.97 -10.60
CA TYR A 417 7.08 -9.87 -11.17
C TYR A 417 6.59 -11.12 -11.91
N ILE A 418 7.50 -12.02 -12.33
CA ILE A 418 7.17 -13.26 -13.04
C ILE A 418 7.68 -14.52 -12.33
N ILE A 419 8.47 -14.40 -11.26
CA ILE A 419 8.98 -15.52 -10.48
C ILE A 419 8.25 -15.56 -9.15
N PRO A 420 7.40 -16.59 -8.91
CA PRO A 420 6.77 -16.81 -7.60
C PRO A 420 7.80 -16.93 -6.49
N SER A 421 7.44 -16.47 -5.28
CA SER A 421 8.33 -16.50 -4.14
C SER A 421 8.89 -17.91 -3.90
N THR A 422 10.22 -17.98 -3.77
CA THR A 422 10.97 -19.18 -3.41
C THR A 422 11.72 -18.90 -2.12
N THR A 423 11.55 -19.77 -1.12
CA THR A 423 12.32 -19.70 0.14
C THR A 423 13.60 -20.52 0.02
N PHE A 424 14.70 -19.91 0.40
CA PHE A 424 16.02 -20.52 0.44
C PHE A 424 16.49 -20.66 1.89
N LYS A 425 17.20 -21.73 2.15
CA LYS A 425 17.99 -21.92 3.36
C LYS A 425 19.43 -21.51 3.07
N PHE A 426 20.01 -20.70 3.93
CA PHE A 426 21.34 -20.14 3.80
C PHE A 426 22.22 -20.57 4.98
N ASP A 427 23.31 -21.24 4.70
CA ASP A 427 24.35 -21.58 5.69
C ASP A 427 25.25 -20.36 5.89
N VAL A 428 25.24 -19.77 7.09
CA VAL A 428 25.94 -18.50 7.36
C VAL A 428 27.46 -18.63 7.33
N SER A 429 28.00 -19.82 7.56
CA SER A 429 29.44 -20.09 7.60
C SER A 429 30.01 -20.31 6.20
N THR A 430 29.33 -21.12 5.39
CA THR A 430 29.81 -21.51 4.08
C THR A 430 29.31 -20.56 2.96
N GLY A 431 28.21 -19.83 3.21
CA GLY A 431 27.56 -18.98 2.22
C GLY A 431 26.73 -19.75 1.18
N LYS A 432 26.49 -21.04 1.39
CA LYS A 432 25.71 -21.87 0.47
C LYS A 432 24.21 -21.64 0.67
N SER A 433 23.54 -21.38 -0.44
CA SER A 433 22.07 -21.34 -0.50
C SER A 433 21.55 -22.64 -1.10
N SER A 434 20.48 -23.17 -0.52
CA SER A 434 19.70 -24.28 -1.08
C SER A 434 18.22 -23.95 -1.07
N VAL A 435 17.50 -24.44 -2.07
CA VAL A 435 16.06 -24.25 -2.09
C VAL A 435 15.42 -25.01 -0.93
N TYR A 436 14.76 -24.28 -0.06
CA TYR A 436 13.96 -24.86 1.03
C TYR A 436 12.55 -25.17 0.57
N GLN A 437 11.90 -24.17 -0.10
CA GLN A 437 10.53 -24.33 -0.55
C GLN A 437 10.25 -23.48 -1.79
N LYS A 438 9.57 -24.08 -2.77
CA LYS A 438 9.03 -23.39 -3.95
C LYS A 438 7.52 -23.27 -3.85
N SER A 439 6.99 -22.18 -4.38
CA SER A 439 5.54 -22.03 -4.55
C SER A 439 4.98 -23.12 -5.44
N LYS A 440 3.85 -23.70 -5.05
CA LYS A 440 3.10 -24.72 -5.81
C LYS A 440 2.12 -24.12 -6.81
N ILE A 441 2.16 -22.80 -7.04
CA ILE A 441 1.28 -22.09 -7.96
C ILE A 441 1.40 -22.66 -9.39
N LYS A 442 0.27 -22.79 -10.08
CA LYS A 442 0.20 -23.23 -11.49
C LYS A 442 0.53 -22.06 -12.44
N PHE A 443 1.78 -21.57 -12.38
CA PHE A 443 2.28 -20.51 -13.21
C PHE A 443 3.68 -20.86 -13.71
N ASN A 444 3.93 -20.71 -15.02
CA ASN A 444 5.22 -21.03 -15.61
C ASN A 444 5.97 -19.73 -16.01
N PRO A 445 6.97 -19.30 -15.24
CA PRO A 445 7.73 -18.06 -15.49
C PRO A 445 8.34 -18.00 -16.91
N LYS A 446 8.68 -19.17 -17.49
CA LYS A 446 9.30 -19.25 -18.83
C LYS A 446 8.42 -18.69 -19.96
N ASN A 447 7.10 -18.56 -19.71
CA ASN A 447 6.15 -18.00 -20.67
C ASN A 447 6.05 -16.48 -20.64
N TYR A 448 6.77 -15.81 -19.75
CA TYR A 448 6.66 -14.38 -19.52
C TYR A 448 8.01 -13.68 -19.68
N VAL A 449 7.93 -12.37 -19.82
CA VAL A 449 9.06 -11.43 -19.82
C VAL A 449 8.83 -10.42 -18.72
N SER A 450 9.88 -10.08 -17.99
CA SER A 450 9.94 -8.92 -17.10
C SER A 450 11.23 -8.18 -17.45
N GLU A 451 11.09 -7.03 -18.09
CA GLU A 451 12.21 -6.24 -18.56
C GLU A 451 12.24 -4.87 -17.87
N GLN A 452 13.44 -4.40 -17.57
CA GLN A 452 13.65 -3.07 -17.04
C GLN A 452 14.01 -2.12 -18.18
N VAL A 453 13.33 -0.99 -18.21
CA VAL A 453 13.57 0.11 -19.14
C VAL A 453 13.80 1.41 -18.38
N PHE A 454 14.39 2.41 -19.05
CA PHE A 454 14.48 3.77 -18.54
C PHE A 454 13.78 4.72 -19.49
N TYR A 455 12.94 5.59 -18.94
CA TYR A 455 12.33 6.66 -19.71
C TYR A 455 12.76 8.02 -19.13
N THR A 456 12.46 9.08 -19.85
CA THR A 456 12.80 10.44 -19.44
C THR A 456 11.55 11.16 -18.99
N SER A 457 11.55 11.68 -17.76
CA SER A 457 10.52 12.54 -17.24
C SER A 457 10.57 13.93 -17.87
N LYS A 458 9.55 14.74 -17.66
CA LYS A 458 9.38 16.06 -18.25
C LYS A 458 10.56 17.01 -18.01
N ASP A 459 11.20 16.91 -16.85
CA ASP A 459 12.36 17.71 -16.45
C ASP A 459 13.71 17.12 -16.86
N GLY A 460 13.71 16.03 -17.64
CA GLY A 460 14.94 15.33 -18.07
C GLY A 460 15.40 14.22 -17.15
N THR A 461 14.77 14.02 -16.00
CA THR A 461 15.12 12.96 -15.04
C THR A 461 14.93 11.57 -15.66
N LYS A 462 15.95 10.71 -15.54
CA LYS A 462 15.85 9.30 -15.94
C LYS A 462 15.16 8.48 -14.86
N VAL A 463 14.07 7.83 -15.23
CA VAL A 463 13.23 7.05 -14.31
C VAL A 463 13.18 5.59 -14.78
N PRO A 464 13.49 4.60 -13.91
CA PRO A 464 13.36 3.20 -14.28
C PRO A 464 11.90 2.76 -14.23
N MET A 465 11.56 1.79 -15.07
CA MET A 465 10.27 1.11 -15.09
C MET A 465 10.46 -0.36 -15.42
N VAL A 466 9.76 -1.23 -14.69
CA VAL A 466 9.70 -2.67 -15.02
C VAL A 466 8.41 -2.96 -15.76
N ILE A 467 8.52 -3.60 -16.92
CA ILE A 467 7.38 -3.98 -17.76
C ILE A 467 7.30 -5.50 -17.84
N SER A 468 6.16 -6.07 -17.48
CA SER A 468 5.96 -7.52 -17.42
C SER A 468 4.77 -7.94 -18.29
N TYR A 469 4.96 -8.98 -19.10
CA TYR A 469 3.96 -9.45 -20.05
C TYR A 469 4.24 -10.89 -20.53
N LYS A 470 3.26 -11.49 -21.20
CA LYS A 470 3.38 -12.82 -21.80
C LYS A 470 4.26 -12.75 -23.07
N LYS A 471 5.16 -13.74 -23.27
CA LYS A 471 6.03 -13.83 -24.46
C LYS A 471 5.21 -13.83 -25.76
N GLY A 472 5.73 -13.17 -26.77
CA GLY A 472 5.06 -13.04 -28.07
C GLY A 472 4.13 -11.83 -28.16
N LEU A 473 4.17 -10.91 -27.17
CA LEU A 473 3.45 -9.65 -27.22
C LEU A 473 3.79 -8.87 -28.50
N LYS A 474 2.76 -8.39 -29.19
CA LYS A 474 2.92 -7.48 -30.33
C LYS A 474 2.83 -6.04 -29.85
N ARG A 475 3.85 -5.23 -30.07
CA ARG A 475 3.88 -3.80 -29.77
C ARG A 475 3.08 -3.02 -30.84
N ASN A 476 1.77 -3.12 -30.82
CA ASN A 476 0.84 -2.53 -31.80
C ASN A 476 -0.13 -1.52 -31.18
N GLY A 477 0.10 -1.13 -29.92
CA GLY A 477 -0.73 -0.16 -29.20
C GLY A 477 -2.09 -0.70 -28.73
N LYS A 478 -2.34 -2.02 -28.82
CA LYS A 478 -3.66 -2.61 -28.51
C LYS A 478 -3.65 -3.55 -27.31
N ASN A 479 -2.58 -3.58 -26.52
CA ASN A 479 -2.52 -4.46 -25.36
C ASN A 479 -3.10 -3.76 -24.13
N PRO A 480 -4.08 -4.37 -23.43
CA PRO A 480 -4.56 -3.89 -22.16
C PRO A 480 -3.39 -3.74 -21.18
N THR A 481 -3.18 -2.55 -20.64
CA THR A 481 -2.02 -2.26 -19.81
C THR A 481 -2.46 -1.63 -18.50
N ILE A 482 -1.99 -2.15 -17.37
CA ILE A 482 -2.05 -1.52 -16.07
C ILE A 482 -0.72 -0.83 -15.82
N LEU A 483 -0.74 0.48 -15.65
CA LEU A 483 0.36 1.28 -15.14
C LEU A 483 0.11 1.52 -13.66
N TYR A 484 0.93 0.91 -12.80
CA TYR A 484 0.81 0.97 -11.34
C TYR A 484 1.89 1.86 -10.75
N GLY A 485 1.51 2.78 -9.85
CA GLY A 485 2.47 3.65 -9.18
C GLY A 485 2.10 3.97 -7.73
N TYR A 486 3.09 4.50 -7.00
CA TYR A 486 2.94 4.96 -5.62
C TYR A 486 3.52 6.36 -5.41
N GLY A 487 4.85 6.53 -5.40
CA GLY A 487 5.55 7.81 -5.43
C GLY A 487 5.38 8.66 -4.17
N GLY A 488 5.75 8.14 -3.02
CA GLY A 488 5.75 8.88 -1.74
C GLY A 488 6.24 8.04 -0.58
N PHE A 489 6.42 8.68 0.56
CA PHE A 489 6.73 8.05 1.84
C PHE A 489 8.01 7.19 1.83
N ASN A 490 8.94 7.50 0.93
CA ASN A 490 10.18 6.70 0.80
C ASN A 490 9.92 5.21 0.49
N VAL A 491 8.72 4.88 -0.03
CA VAL A 491 8.33 3.49 -0.35
C VAL A 491 8.88 3.10 -1.71
N SER A 492 9.79 2.13 -1.72
CA SER A 492 10.35 1.56 -2.95
C SER A 492 9.44 0.47 -3.52
N LEU A 493 9.06 0.60 -4.80
CA LEU A 493 8.32 -0.43 -5.52
C LEU A 493 9.29 -1.46 -6.10
N THR A 494 9.65 -2.46 -5.29
CA THR A 494 10.54 -3.54 -5.71
C THR A 494 9.78 -4.68 -6.39
N PRO A 495 10.41 -5.40 -7.36
CA PRO A 495 9.76 -6.49 -8.07
C PRO A 495 9.24 -7.60 -7.15
N GLY A 496 7.93 -7.88 -7.22
CA GLY A 496 7.27 -8.91 -6.43
C GLY A 496 6.20 -9.64 -7.23
N PHE A 497 6.10 -10.96 -7.04
CA PHE A 497 5.09 -11.76 -7.72
C PHE A 497 3.71 -11.49 -7.14
N SER A 498 2.75 -11.26 -8.02
CA SER A 498 1.34 -11.13 -7.68
C SER A 498 0.51 -12.17 -8.42
N ILE A 499 -0.28 -12.94 -7.68
CA ILE A 499 -1.21 -13.92 -8.25
C ILE A 499 -2.24 -13.22 -9.15
N ALA A 500 -2.71 -12.05 -8.75
CA ALA A 500 -3.61 -11.21 -9.55
C ALA A 500 -2.97 -10.81 -10.88
N ASN A 501 -1.73 -10.30 -10.86
CA ASN A 501 -1.03 -9.87 -12.07
C ASN A 501 -0.71 -11.04 -13.00
N ALA A 502 -0.54 -12.26 -12.46
CA ALA A 502 -0.39 -13.46 -13.27
C ALA A 502 -1.65 -13.70 -14.14
N ILE A 503 -2.85 -13.52 -13.57
CA ILE A 503 -4.12 -13.63 -14.33
C ILE A 503 -4.26 -12.47 -15.32
N TRP A 504 -3.84 -11.25 -14.97
CA TRP A 504 -3.83 -10.14 -15.92
C TRP A 504 -2.98 -10.44 -17.15
N MET A 505 -1.74 -10.92 -16.94
CA MET A 505 -0.82 -11.28 -18.03
C MET A 505 -1.31 -12.53 -18.80
N GLU A 506 -1.93 -13.52 -18.14
CA GLU A 506 -2.52 -14.67 -18.82
C GLU A 506 -3.62 -14.26 -19.79
N ASN A 507 -4.40 -13.24 -19.46
CA ASN A 507 -5.41 -12.65 -20.33
C ASN A 507 -4.84 -11.65 -21.35
N GLY A 508 -3.51 -11.64 -21.58
CA GLY A 508 -2.84 -10.83 -22.59
C GLY A 508 -2.53 -9.40 -22.14
N GLY A 509 -2.68 -9.11 -20.84
CA GLY A 509 -2.37 -7.81 -20.28
C GLY A 509 -0.88 -7.56 -20.09
N VAL A 510 -0.51 -6.28 -20.08
CA VAL A 510 0.81 -5.75 -19.71
C VAL A 510 0.70 -5.14 -18.32
N TYR A 511 1.70 -5.37 -17.47
CA TYR A 511 1.81 -4.76 -16.16
C TYR A 511 3.10 -3.95 -16.08
N ALA A 512 2.99 -2.66 -15.85
CA ALA A 512 4.12 -1.72 -15.84
C ALA A 512 4.19 -0.98 -14.50
N VAL A 513 5.39 -0.92 -13.92
CA VAL A 513 5.65 -0.28 -12.63
C VAL A 513 6.86 0.64 -12.74
N PRO A 514 6.66 1.95 -12.85
CA PRO A 514 7.75 2.92 -12.79
C PRO A 514 8.14 3.18 -11.32
N ASN A 515 9.45 3.35 -11.11
CA ASN A 515 10.04 3.70 -9.82
C ASN A 515 10.20 5.22 -9.72
N ILE A 516 9.07 5.90 -9.57
CA ILE A 516 8.96 7.36 -9.62
C ILE A 516 9.49 8.05 -8.36
N ARG A 517 9.88 9.33 -8.48
CA ARG A 517 10.32 10.16 -7.34
C ARG A 517 9.29 10.14 -6.20
N GLY A 518 9.75 10.43 -4.99
CA GLY A 518 8.98 10.24 -3.76
C GLY A 518 9.09 8.83 -3.18
N GLY A 519 9.51 7.84 -3.99
CA GLY A 519 9.96 6.52 -3.52
C GLY A 519 11.39 6.55 -2.97
N GLY A 520 11.86 5.41 -2.46
CA GLY A 520 13.17 5.26 -1.83
C GLY A 520 14.24 4.60 -2.72
N GLU A 521 13.96 4.36 -4.00
CA GLU A 521 14.79 3.51 -4.86
C GLU A 521 16.21 4.03 -5.05
N TYR A 522 16.41 5.36 -4.98
CA TYR A 522 17.69 6.04 -5.06
C TYR A 522 17.98 6.89 -3.82
N GLY A 523 17.45 6.48 -2.66
CA GLY A 523 17.70 7.09 -1.36
C GLY A 523 16.99 8.40 -1.13
N LYS A 524 17.47 9.15 -0.11
CA LYS A 524 16.81 10.35 0.40
C LYS A 524 16.62 11.44 -0.65
N LYS A 525 17.57 11.62 -1.56
CA LYS A 525 17.45 12.64 -2.64
C LYS A 525 16.29 12.34 -3.59
N TRP A 526 16.06 11.06 -3.91
CA TRP A 526 14.95 10.63 -4.76
C TRP A 526 13.61 10.80 -4.06
N TYR A 527 13.59 10.48 -2.77
CA TYR A 527 12.43 10.68 -1.92
C TYR A 527 12.05 12.15 -1.81
N ASP A 528 12.99 13.00 -1.40
CA ASP A 528 12.75 14.44 -1.18
C ASP A 528 12.31 15.15 -2.46
N ALA A 529 12.79 14.72 -3.63
CA ALA A 529 12.39 15.25 -4.94
C ALA A 529 10.91 14.98 -5.30
N GLY A 530 10.18 14.24 -4.47
CA GLY A 530 8.74 13.98 -4.60
C GLY A 530 7.92 14.44 -3.39
N THR A 531 8.45 15.34 -2.54
CA THR A 531 7.76 15.81 -1.33
C THR A 531 7.41 17.31 -1.41
N LYS A 532 6.42 17.75 -0.63
CA LYS A 532 6.00 19.15 -0.47
C LYS A 532 5.91 19.89 -1.81
N MET A 533 6.63 21.02 -1.96
CA MET A 533 6.62 21.82 -3.18
C MET A 533 7.17 21.11 -4.43
N GLN A 534 7.75 19.92 -4.27
CA GLN A 534 8.23 19.08 -5.37
C GLN A 534 7.27 17.93 -5.71
N LYS A 535 6.12 17.80 -5.04
CA LYS A 535 5.19 16.70 -5.21
C LYS A 535 4.73 16.51 -6.66
N LYS A 536 4.61 17.56 -7.46
CA LYS A 536 4.23 17.45 -8.87
C LYS A 536 5.23 16.67 -9.74
N ASN A 537 6.50 16.57 -9.34
CA ASN A 537 7.47 15.71 -10.02
C ASN A 537 7.00 14.25 -10.09
N VAL A 538 6.34 13.78 -9.04
CA VAL A 538 5.77 12.42 -8.95
C VAL A 538 4.73 12.19 -10.03
N PHE A 539 3.85 13.17 -10.25
CA PHE A 539 2.78 13.10 -11.24
C PHE A 539 3.33 13.17 -12.66
N GLU A 540 4.31 14.04 -12.90
CA GLU A 540 4.98 14.17 -14.20
C GLU A 540 5.78 12.92 -14.57
N ASP A 541 6.45 12.28 -13.59
CA ASP A 541 7.13 11.00 -13.79
C ASP A 541 6.13 9.92 -14.25
N PHE A 542 4.95 9.86 -13.61
CA PHE A 542 3.92 8.86 -13.93
C PHE A 542 3.22 9.13 -15.27
N ILE A 543 2.98 10.39 -15.60
CA ILE A 543 2.47 10.79 -16.92
C ILE A 543 3.46 10.37 -18.00
N SER A 544 4.74 10.68 -17.83
CA SER A 544 5.81 10.34 -18.77
C SER A 544 5.98 8.82 -18.95
N ALA A 545 5.73 8.03 -17.89
CA ALA A 545 5.68 6.57 -18.00
C ALA A 545 4.55 6.09 -18.92
N GLY A 546 3.35 6.67 -18.76
CA GLY A 546 2.21 6.36 -19.62
C GLY A 546 2.46 6.74 -21.09
N GLU A 547 3.06 7.91 -21.32
CA GLU A 547 3.44 8.37 -22.67
C GLU A 547 4.51 7.49 -23.30
N TYR A 548 5.52 7.06 -22.53
CA TYR A 548 6.54 6.11 -22.97
C TYR A 548 5.90 4.80 -23.43
N LEU A 549 5.02 4.19 -22.63
CA LEU A 549 4.35 2.93 -22.99
C LEU A 549 3.54 3.04 -24.28
N GLN A 550 2.92 4.19 -24.53
CA GLN A 550 2.17 4.45 -25.75
C GLN A 550 3.11 4.64 -26.94
N LYS A 551 4.17 5.44 -26.79
CA LYS A 551 5.17 5.70 -27.82
C LYS A 551 5.86 4.42 -28.28
N GLU A 552 6.22 3.56 -27.34
CA GLU A 552 6.91 2.28 -27.62
C GLU A 552 5.95 1.17 -28.09
N GLY A 553 4.64 1.50 -28.24
CA GLY A 553 3.64 0.59 -28.79
C GLY A 553 3.21 -0.54 -27.84
N TYR A 554 3.57 -0.50 -26.55
CA TYR A 554 3.04 -1.44 -25.57
C TYR A 554 1.53 -1.31 -25.44
N THR A 555 1.02 -0.09 -25.50
CA THR A 555 -0.39 0.24 -25.33
C THR A 555 -0.74 1.52 -26.09
N SER A 556 -1.97 1.98 -25.96
CA SER A 556 -2.43 3.34 -26.34
C SER A 556 -3.38 3.85 -25.27
N LYS A 557 -3.79 5.12 -25.38
CA LYS A 557 -4.78 5.71 -24.46
C LYS A 557 -6.03 4.84 -24.27
N ASN A 558 -6.47 4.15 -25.33
CA ASN A 558 -7.67 3.32 -25.30
C ASN A 558 -7.49 1.99 -24.55
N PHE A 559 -6.26 1.59 -24.28
CA PHE A 559 -5.89 0.33 -23.63
C PHE A 559 -5.04 0.53 -22.38
N LEU A 560 -4.89 1.77 -21.90
CA LEU A 560 -4.16 2.10 -20.67
C LEU A 560 -5.11 2.28 -19.50
N ALA A 561 -4.79 1.65 -18.37
CA ALA A 561 -5.42 1.84 -17.06
C ALA A 561 -4.38 2.35 -16.07
N LEU A 562 -4.69 3.44 -15.36
CA LEU A 562 -3.89 3.97 -14.25
C LEU A 562 -4.34 3.30 -12.95
N SER A 563 -3.42 2.85 -12.11
CA SER A 563 -3.73 2.18 -10.85
C SER A 563 -2.76 2.59 -9.76
N GLY A 564 -3.28 2.78 -8.55
CA GLY A 564 -2.49 3.09 -7.35
C GLY A 564 -3.38 3.15 -6.13
N GLY A 565 -2.82 2.83 -4.95
CA GLY A 565 -3.55 2.85 -3.69
C GLY A 565 -2.91 3.79 -2.66
N SER A 566 -3.70 4.33 -1.71
CA SER A 566 -3.22 5.24 -0.67
C SER A 566 -2.60 6.51 -1.29
N ASN A 567 -1.34 6.83 -1.02
CA ASN A 567 -0.62 7.86 -1.78
C ASN A 567 -0.63 7.59 -3.31
N GLY A 568 -0.63 6.32 -3.74
CA GLY A 568 -0.84 5.95 -5.14
C GLY A 568 -2.25 6.25 -5.64
N GLY A 569 -3.24 6.27 -4.76
CA GLY A 569 -4.60 6.73 -5.07
C GLY A 569 -4.65 8.24 -5.31
N LEU A 570 -3.92 9.04 -4.52
CA LEU A 570 -3.66 10.46 -4.81
C LEU A 570 -2.99 10.62 -6.17
N LEU A 571 -1.93 9.84 -6.45
CA LEU A 571 -1.23 9.86 -7.74
C LEU A 571 -2.19 9.68 -8.91
N VAL A 572 -3.03 8.65 -8.87
CA VAL A 572 -4.01 8.37 -9.93
C VAL A 572 -5.05 9.48 -10.03
N GLY A 573 -5.60 9.93 -8.88
CA GLY A 573 -6.58 11.03 -8.84
C GLY A 573 -6.03 12.34 -9.42
N ALA A 574 -4.80 12.70 -9.05
CA ALA A 574 -4.14 13.90 -9.57
C ALA A 574 -3.84 13.77 -11.08
N VAL A 575 -3.27 12.65 -11.52
CA VAL A 575 -2.91 12.45 -12.93
C VAL A 575 -4.15 12.42 -13.82
N MET A 576 -5.24 11.76 -13.43
CA MET A 576 -6.45 11.71 -14.24
C MET A 576 -7.16 13.06 -14.34
N THR A 577 -6.99 13.96 -13.35
CA THR A 577 -7.53 15.32 -13.41
C THR A 577 -6.61 16.28 -14.18
N MET A 578 -5.29 16.07 -14.13
CA MET A 578 -4.30 16.85 -14.90
C MET A 578 -4.28 16.46 -16.40
N ARG A 579 -4.39 15.15 -16.69
CA ARG A 579 -4.28 14.56 -18.03
C ARG A 579 -5.41 13.54 -18.27
N PRO A 580 -6.67 14.01 -18.39
CA PRO A 580 -7.82 13.14 -18.62
C PRO A 580 -7.75 12.39 -19.97
N ASP A 581 -6.89 12.83 -20.87
CA ASP A 581 -6.62 12.22 -22.17
C ASP A 581 -5.61 11.06 -22.13
N LEU A 582 -4.88 10.87 -21.03
CA LEU A 582 -3.76 9.93 -20.94
C LEU A 582 -4.20 8.46 -21.00
N ALA A 583 -5.31 8.12 -20.37
CA ALA A 583 -5.75 6.73 -20.20
C ALA A 583 -7.26 6.55 -20.41
N LYS A 584 -7.66 5.32 -20.68
CA LYS A 584 -9.08 4.93 -20.81
C LYS A 584 -9.72 4.67 -19.46
N VAL A 585 -8.95 4.16 -18.48
CA VAL A 585 -9.45 3.71 -17.18
C VAL A 585 -8.59 4.25 -16.05
N ALA A 586 -9.19 4.57 -14.90
CA ALA A 586 -8.50 4.98 -13.70
C ALA A 586 -9.03 4.24 -12.46
N PHE A 587 -8.09 3.80 -11.60
CA PHE A 587 -8.35 3.12 -10.33
C PHE A 587 -7.68 3.86 -9.16
N PRO A 588 -8.21 5.00 -8.72
CA PRO A 588 -7.78 5.63 -7.48
C PRO A 588 -8.32 4.82 -6.30
N ALA A 589 -7.44 4.08 -5.61
CA ALA A 589 -7.82 3.19 -4.52
C ALA A 589 -7.41 3.78 -3.17
N VAL A 590 -8.33 3.81 -2.18
CA VAL A 590 -8.10 4.29 -0.80
C VAL A 590 -7.25 5.57 -0.77
N GLY A 591 -7.54 6.52 -1.67
CA GLY A 591 -6.67 7.64 -2.02
C GLY A 591 -6.84 8.85 -1.11
N VAL A 592 -5.75 9.59 -0.88
CA VAL A 592 -5.79 10.92 -0.24
C VAL A 592 -6.24 11.94 -1.30
N LEU A 593 -7.57 12.04 -1.52
CA LEU A 593 -8.14 12.76 -2.66
C LEU A 593 -8.58 14.20 -2.34
N ASP A 594 -8.61 14.58 -1.07
CA ASP A 594 -8.80 15.94 -0.59
C ASP A 594 -7.54 16.41 0.14
N MET A 595 -6.67 17.11 -0.58
CA MET A 595 -5.37 17.54 -0.04
C MET A 595 -5.47 18.73 0.90
N LEU A 596 -6.60 19.41 0.95
CA LEU A 596 -6.78 20.55 1.85
C LEU A 596 -7.17 20.13 3.26
N ARG A 597 -7.70 18.90 3.40
CA ARG A 597 -8.26 18.45 4.68
C ARG A 597 -7.65 17.17 5.25
N TYR A 598 -6.77 16.48 4.53
CA TYR A 598 -6.24 15.17 4.93
C TYR A 598 -5.67 15.17 6.37
N HIS A 599 -5.04 16.27 6.79
CA HIS A 599 -4.40 16.43 8.10
C HIS A 599 -5.39 16.68 9.25
N LYS A 600 -6.68 16.81 8.94
CA LYS A 600 -7.76 16.98 9.93
C LYS A 600 -8.30 15.62 10.43
N PHE A 601 -7.94 14.51 9.78
CA PHE A 601 -8.44 13.17 10.07
C PHE A 601 -7.36 12.26 10.62
N THR A 602 -7.73 11.35 11.51
CA THR A 602 -6.92 10.25 12.03
C THR A 602 -5.44 10.64 12.24
N ALA A 603 -4.49 9.88 11.72
CA ALA A 603 -3.05 10.16 11.76
C ALA A 603 -2.55 11.03 10.59
N GLY A 604 -3.46 11.63 9.80
CA GLY A 604 -3.11 12.38 8.59
C GLY A 604 -2.14 13.55 8.81
N ALA A 605 -2.20 14.21 9.97
CA ALA A 605 -1.24 15.27 10.32
C ALA A 605 0.23 14.79 10.30
N GLY A 606 0.49 13.51 10.53
CA GLY A 606 1.81 12.91 10.45
C GLY A 606 2.39 12.84 9.03
N TRP A 607 1.58 13.03 7.99
CA TRP A 607 2.02 12.97 6.58
C TRP A 607 2.54 14.32 6.04
N ALA A 608 2.63 15.33 6.91
CA ALA A 608 3.04 16.68 6.53
C ALA A 608 4.46 16.75 5.95
N TYR A 609 5.34 15.78 6.27
CA TYR A 609 6.66 15.72 5.63
C TYR A 609 6.55 15.49 4.12
N ASP A 610 5.64 14.62 3.70
CA ASP A 610 5.43 14.30 2.28
C ASP A 610 4.64 15.37 1.54
N TYR A 611 3.67 16.03 2.19
CA TYR A 611 2.71 16.88 1.50
C TYR A 611 2.77 18.36 1.86
N GLY A 612 3.19 18.73 3.09
CA GLY A 612 2.83 20.00 3.70
C GLY A 612 1.35 20.04 4.05
N THR A 613 0.87 21.04 4.76
CA THR A 613 -0.56 21.20 5.09
C THR A 613 -1.14 22.50 4.52
N SER A 614 -2.46 22.52 4.32
CA SER A 614 -3.16 23.74 3.89
C SER A 614 -3.15 24.85 4.97
N ASP A 615 -2.71 24.54 6.18
CA ASP A 615 -2.60 25.48 7.29
C ASP A 615 -1.18 26.08 7.43
N ASP A 616 -0.16 25.51 6.74
CA ASP A 616 1.24 25.92 6.89
C ASP A 616 1.48 27.35 6.37
N SER A 617 1.02 27.65 5.17
CA SER A 617 1.16 28.96 4.52
C SER A 617 0.20 29.09 3.33
N LYS A 618 -0.04 30.33 2.90
CA LYS A 618 -0.83 30.59 1.68
C LYS A 618 -0.24 29.91 0.46
N GLU A 619 1.08 29.92 0.31
CA GLU A 619 1.80 29.28 -0.80
C GLU A 619 1.58 27.76 -0.79
N MET A 620 1.70 27.10 0.37
CA MET A 620 1.47 25.67 0.50
C MET A 620 0.00 25.32 0.22
N PHE A 621 -0.94 26.10 0.74
CA PHE A 621 -2.36 25.94 0.44
C PHE A 621 -2.64 25.99 -1.07
N GLU A 622 -2.14 27.05 -1.75
CA GLU A 622 -2.32 27.21 -3.20
C GLU A 622 -1.67 26.04 -3.98
N TYR A 623 -0.49 25.60 -3.53
CA TYR A 623 0.20 24.46 -4.14
C TYR A 623 -0.61 23.16 -3.97
N LEU A 624 -1.07 22.82 -2.77
CA LEU A 624 -1.91 21.67 -2.50
C LEU A 624 -3.21 21.71 -3.31
N LYS A 625 -3.89 22.86 -3.34
CA LYS A 625 -5.11 23.07 -4.13
C LYS A 625 -4.87 22.82 -5.61
N SER A 626 -3.70 23.19 -6.14
CA SER A 626 -3.37 23.09 -7.55
C SER A 626 -3.30 21.66 -8.10
N TYR A 627 -3.19 20.65 -7.22
CA TYR A 627 -3.18 19.23 -7.62
C TYR A 627 -4.16 18.36 -6.83
N SER A 628 -4.83 18.88 -5.83
CA SER A 628 -5.83 18.14 -5.04
C SER A 628 -6.89 17.55 -5.96
N PRO A 629 -7.05 16.22 -6.05
CA PRO A 629 -7.96 15.60 -7.01
C PRO A 629 -9.38 16.13 -6.91
N LEU A 630 -9.96 16.20 -5.71
CA LEU A 630 -11.29 16.70 -5.44
C LEU A 630 -11.51 18.13 -6.01
N HIS A 631 -10.52 19.01 -5.81
CA HIS A 631 -10.64 20.43 -6.18
C HIS A 631 -10.29 20.71 -7.65
N ASN A 632 -9.82 19.71 -8.40
CA ASN A 632 -9.45 19.83 -9.81
C ASN A 632 -10.37 19.05 -10.76
N VAL A 633 -11.49 18.53 -10.27
CA VAL A 633 -12.56 18.02 -11.14
C VAL A 633 -13.29 19.21 -11.76
N LYS A 634 -13.13 19.39 -13.07
CA LYS A 634 -13.70 20.51 -13.83
C LYS A 634 -14.96 20.06 -14.55
N GLU A 635 -15.94 20.96 -14.59
CA GLU A 635 -17.15 20.76 -15.37
C GLU A 635 -16.85 20.71 -16.87
N GLY A 636 -17.55 19.85 -17.60
CA GLY A 636 -17.41 19.76 -19.04
C GLY A 636 -16.20 18.97 -19.55
N VAL A 637 -15.43 18.34 -18.67
CA VAL A 637 -14.30 17.46 -19.02
C VAL A 637 -14.77 16.02 -19.12
N CYS A 638 -14.24 15.28 -20.09
CA CYS A 638 -14.42 13.83 -20.22
C CYS A 638 -13.26 13.11 -19.52
N TYR A 639 -13.51 12.63 -18.31
CA TYR A 639 -12.54 11.87 -17.53
C TYR A 639 -12.49 10.39 -17.97
N PRO A 640 -11.40 9.65 -17.67
CA PRO A 640 -11.35 8.20 -17.84
C PRO A 640 -12.53 7.51 -17.17
N ALA A 641 -12.90 6.34 -17.66
CA ALA A 641 -13.79 5.46 -16.92
C ALA A 641 -13.18 5.12 -15.57
N THR A 642 -13.84 5.50 -14.49
CA THR A 642 -13.23 5.49 -13.15
C THR A 642 -13.96 4.51 -12.24
N LEU A 643 -13.19 3.65 -11.55
CA LEU A 643 -13.66 2.84 -10.45
C LEU A 643 -12.83 3.22 -9.21
N VAL A 644 -13.37 4.11 -8.39
CA VAL A 644 -12.82 4.45 -7.07
C VAL A 644 -13.02 3.24 -6.16
N THR A 645 -12.02 2.85 -5.36
CA THR A 645 -12.17 1.77 -4.39
C THR A 645 -11.80 2.24 -2.99
N THR A 646 -12.58 1.87 -1.98
CA THR A 646 -12.32 2.20 -0.57
C THR A 646 -12.96 1.15 0.36
N GLY A 647 -12.57 1.14 1.63
CA GLY A 647 -13.25 0.42 2.70
C GLY A 647 -14.07 1.38 3.56
N ASP A 648 -15.19 0.94 4.09
CA ASP A 648 -16.05 1.76 4.96
C ASP A 648 -15.51 1.93 6.39
N HIS A 649 -14.52 1.11 6.77
CA HIS A 649 -13.81 1.15 8.06
C HIS A 649 -12.34 1.58 7.90
N ASP A 650 -11.99 2.27 6.82
CA ASP A 650 -10.63 2.79 6.59
C ASP A 650 -10.35 3.97 7.55
N ASP A 651 -9.68 3.67 8.66
CA ASP A 651 -9.27 4.65 9.68
C ASP A 651 -7.81 5.13 9.49
N ARG A 652 -7.20 4.81 8.34
CA ARG A 652 -5.93 5.37 7.90
C ARG A 652 -6.13 6.51 6.92
N VAL A 653 -6.78 6.23 5.78
CA VAL A 653 -7.23 7.24 4.82
C VAL A 653 -8.75 7.21 4.79
N VAL A 654 -9.37 8.11 5.55
CA VAL A 654 -10.82 8.08 5.76
C VAL A 654 -11.61 7.98 4.46
N PRO A 655 -12.69 7.18 4.41
CA PRO A 655 -13.48 6.95 3.19
C PRO A 655 -14.04 8.24 2.57
N ALA A 656 -14.21 9.28 3.39
CA ALA A 656 -14.68 10.60 2.97
C ALA A 656 -13.89 11.18 1.78
N HIS A 657 -12.57 10.94 1.70
CA HIS A 657 -11.77 11.32 0.54
C HIS A 657 -12.33 10.72 -0.76
N SER A 658 -12.60 9.41 -0.74
CA SER A 658 -13.14 8.66 -1.87
C SER A 658 -14.59 9.02 -2.15
N PHE A 659 -15.40 9.22 -1.10
CA PHE A 659 -16.81 9.57 -1.22
C PHE A 659 -16.99 10.93 -1.89
N LYS A 660 -16.34 11.98 -1.37
CA LYS A 660 -16.42 13.34 -1.93
C LYS A 660 -15.90 13.38 -3.37
N PHE A 661 -14.78 12.71 -3.65
CA PHE A 661 -14.21 12.68 -4.99
C PHE A 661 -15.14 11.98 -5.99
N ALA A 662 -15.73 10.83 -5.62
CA ALA A 662 -16.67 10.11 -6.48
C ALA A 662 -17.92 10.95 -6.75
N ALA A 663 -18.50 11.59 -5.73
CA ALA A 663 -19.66 12.47 -5.86
C ALA A 663 -19.39 13.65 -6.79
N GLU A 664 -18.24 14.31 -6.64
CA GLU A 664 -17.84 15.44 -7.47
C GLU A 664 -17.58 15.02 -8.93
N LEU A 665 -16.94 13.86 -9.11
CA LEU A 665 -16.66 13.33 -10.45
C LEU A 665 -17.95 12.89 -11.16
N GLN A 666 -18.89 12.23 -10.46
CA GLN A 666 -20.22 11.87 -11.00
C GLN A 666 -21.01 13.11 -11.43
N ALA A 667 -20.96 14.19 -10.64
CA ALA A 667 -21.66 15.42 -10.92
C ALA A 667 -21.12 16.16 -12.16
N LYS A 668 -19.82 16.04 -12.46
CA LYS A 668 -19.12 16.83 -13.49
C LYS A 668 -18.68 16.06 -14.73
N GLN A 669 -18.79 14.72 -14.72
CA GLN A 669 -18.42 13.88 -15.87
C GLN A 669 -19.27 14.24 -17.11
N LYS A 670 -18.62 14.68 -18.18
CA LYS A 670 -19.32 15.12 -19.40
C LYS A 670 -19.71 14.00 -20.34
N CYS A 671 -18.91 12.93 -20.40
CA CYS A 671 -19.08 11.89 -21.40
C CYS A 671 -19.66 10.59 -20.79
N SER A 672 -19.87 9.59 -21.64
CA SER A 672 -20.44 8.28 -21.25
C SER A 672 -19.46 7.34 -20.55
N ASN A 673 -18.26 7.79 -20.15
CA ASN A 673 -17.36 6.99 -19.32
C ASN A 673 -17.95 6.89 -17.90
N PRO A 674 -18.13 5.68 -17.36
CA PRO A 674 -18.72 5.51 -16.02
C PRO A 674 -17.80 6.01 -14.92
N THR A 675 -18.40 6.58 -13.88
CA THR A 675 -17.76 6.90 -12.60
C THR A 675 -18.43 6.08 -11.50
N LEU A 676 -17.74 5.10 -11.00
CA LEU A 676 -18.23 4.17 -9.98
C LEU A 676 -17.39 4.26 -8.73
N ILE A 677 -17.99 3.93 -7.60
CA ILE A 677 -17.29 3.74 -6.35
C ILE A 677 -17.59 2.35 -5.77
N ARG A 678 -16.56 1.54 -5.59
CA ARG A 678 -16.62 0.23 -4.95
C ARG A 678 -16.23 0.37 -3.50
N ILE A 679 -17.21 0.29 -2.62
CA ILE A 679 -17.01 0.38 -1.18
C ILE A 679 -17.05 -1.04 -0.61
N ALA A 680 -15.93 -1.49 -0.02
CA ALA A 680 -15.88 -2.75 0.70
C ALA A 680 -16.45 -2.55 2.10
N VAL A 681 -17.44 -3.36 2.47
CA VAL A 681 -18.08 -3.29 3.79
C VAL A 681 -17.27 -4.09 4.81
N ASN A 682 -17.16 -3.60 6.04
CA ASN A 682 -16.30 -4.14 7.10
C ASN A 682 -14.86 -4.33 6.62
N ALA A 683 -14.30 -3.33 5.96
CA ALA A 683 -12.94 -3.36 5.43
C ALA A 683 -12.22 -2.03 5.68
N GLY A 684 -10.97 -2.13 6.14
CA GLY A 684 -10.07 -1.00 6.38
C GLY A 684 -9.20 -0.65 5.17
N HIS A 685 -7.99 -0.13 5.42
CA HIS A 685 -7.06 0.36 4.39
C HIS A 685 -6.48 -0.74 3.46
N GLY A 686 -6.84 -1.98 3.68
CA GLY A 686 -6.44 -3.12 2.85
C GLY A 686 -5.69 -4.22 3.61
N ALA A 687 -5.30 -3.99 4.86
CA ALA A 687 -4.82 -5.06 5.73
C ALA A 687 -5.99 -5.97 6.16
N GLY A 688 -5.69 -7.24 6.45
CA GLY A 688 -6.67 -8.19 7.00
C GLY A 688 -7.77 -8.66 6.04
N ARG A 689 -7.75 -8.27 4.76
CA ARG A 689 -8.74 -8.73 3.77
C ARG A 689 -8.68 -10.24 3.57
N SER A 690 -9.86 -10.86 3.50
CA SER A 690 -9.96 -12.28 3.19
C SER A 690 -9.57 -12.59 1.74
N THR A 691 -9.17 -13.83 1.48
CA THR A 691 -8.88 -14.31 0.12
C THR A 691 -10.05 -14.04 -0.84
N GLU A 692 -11.28 -14.25 -0.39
CA GLU A 692 -12.49 -14.00 -1.18
C GLU A 692 -12.67 -12.51 -1.53
N GLN A 693 -12.47 -11.62 -0.55
CA GLN A 693 -12.53 -10.17 -0.79
C GLN A 693 -11.49 -9.74 -1.84
N ILE A 694 -10.27 -10.26 -1.76
CA ILE A 694 -9.18 -9.96 -2.72
C ILE A 694 -9.55 -10.48 -4.13
N VAL A 695 -10.05 -11.70 -4.24
CA VAL A 695 -10.45 -12.30 -5.52
C VAL A 695 -11.59 -11.52 -6.17
N ASN A 696 -12.62 -11.17 -5.39
CA ASN A 696 -13.77 -10.42 -5.89
C ASN A 696 -13.36 -9.01 -6.36
N GLU A 697 -12.60 -8.26 -5.57
CA GLU A 697 -12.14 -6.93 -5.97
C GLU A 697 -11.25 -7.00 -7.22
N THR A 698 -10.36 -7.97 -7.30
CA THR A 698 -9.48 -8.16 -8.47
C THR A 698 -10.29 -8.45 -9.73
N ALA A 699 -11.29 -9.35 -9.65
CA ALA A 699 -12.17 -9.66 -10.77
C ALA A 699 -12.97 -8.45 -11.24
N ASP A 700 -13.48 -7.66 -10.30
CA ASP A 700 -14.23 -6.44 -10.57
C ASP A 700 -13.35 -5.39 -11.29
N LYS A 701 -12.13 -5.14 -10.79
CA LYS A 701 -11.16 -4.21 -11.40
C LYS A 701 -10.74 -4.66 -12.80
N PHE A 702 -10.35 -5.91 -12.96
CA PHE A 702 -9.91 -6.43 -14.27
C PHE A 702 -11.07 -6.49 -15.26
N GLY A 703 -12.24 -6.94 -14.82
CA GLY A 703 -13.45 -6.97 -15.63
C GLY A 703 -13.83 -5.57 -16.10
N PHE A 704 -13.85 -4.60 -15.21
CA PHE A 704 -14.12 -3.20 -15.53
C PHE A 704 -13.12 -2.65 -16.55
N ALA A 705 -11.80 -2.83 -16.31
CA ALA A 705 -10.76 -2.35 -17.23
C ALA A 705 -10.94 -2.93 -18.64
N LEU A 706 -11.02 -4.25 -18.76
CA LEU A 706 -11.15 -4.92 -20.05
C LEU A 706 -12.43 -4.52 -20.78
N TYR A 707 -13.54 -4.38 -20.04
CA TYR A 707 -14.82 -3.97 -20.61
C TYR A 707 -14.77 -2.54 -21.18
N GLN A 708 -14.19 -1.59 -20.43
CA GLN A 708 -14.01 -0.21 -20.88
C GLN A 708 -13.04 -0.10 -22.07
N MET A 709 -12.08 -0.99 -22.19
CA MET A 709 -11.15 -1.10 -23.32
C MET A 709 -11.78 -1.80 -24.54
N GLY A 710 -13.07 -2.16 -24.47
CA GLY A 710 -13.81 -2.77 -25.59
C GLY A 710 -13.52 -4.25 -25.80
N ILE A 711 -12.93 -4.93 -24.82
CA ILE A 711 -12.70 -6.38 -24.86
C ILE A 711 -14.03 -7.11 -24.60
N LYS A 712 -14.56 -7.76 -25.62
CA LYS A 712 -15.87 -8.44 -25.56
C LYS A 712 -15.82 -9.84 -24.98
N LYS A 713 -14.68 -10.52 -25.07
CA LYS A 713 -14.45 -11.90 -24.59
C LYS A 713 -13.02 -12.01 -24.08
N LEU A 714 -12.83 -12.74 -23.00
CA LEU A 714 -11.48 -13.07 -22.52
C LEU A 714 -10.78 -13.94 -23.59
N PRO A 715 -9.44 -13.79 -23.75
CA PRO A 715 -8.66 -14.68 -24.58
C PRO A 715 -8.87 -16.13 -24.13
N THR A 716 -9.20 -17.00 -25.07
CA THR A 716 -9.34 -18.45 -24.78
C THR A 716 -7.98 -18.99 -24.35
N THR A 717 -7.82 -19.27 -23.08
CA THR A 717 -6.71 -20.11 -22.59
C THR A 717 -6.90 -21.50 -23.16
N LYS A 718 -6.23 -21.81 -24.30
CA LYS A 718 -6.14 -23.19 -24.78
C LYS A 718 -5.32 -23.95 -23.74
N VAL A 719 -5.99 -24.54 -22.77
CA VAL A 719 -5.42 -25.63 -21.98
C VAL A 719 -5.20 -26.76 -23.01
N LYS A 720 -3.97 -26.90 -23.50
CA LYS A 720 -3.59 -28.14 -24.18
C LYS A 720 -3.79 -29.26 -23.14
N LYS A 721 -4.87 -30.01 -23.29
CA LYS A 721 -4.96 -31.30 -22.62
C LYS A 721 -3.74 -32.09 -23.09
N LYS A 722 -2.79 -32.34 -22.21
CA LYS A 722 -1.79 -33.39 -22.35
C LYS A 722 -2.34 -34.64 -21.70
#